data_b62ba12141b86e5e7001e66a972be476
#
_entry.id   b62ba12141b86e5e7001e66a972be476
#
_cell.length_a   1.000
_cell.length_b   1.000
_cell.length_c   1.000
_cell.angle_alpha   90.00
_cell.angle_beta   90.00
_cell.angle_gamma   90.00
#
_symmetry.space_group_name_H-M   'P 1'
#
loop_
_entity.id
_entity.type
_entity.pdbx_description
1 polymer ?
#
loop_
_entity_poly.entity_id
_entity_poly.type
_entity_poly.pdbx_seq_one_letter_code
_entity_poly.pdbx_strand_id
1 'polypeptide(L)'
;MARKKTSGRAKSFSEAIGLQYIFNNTITDFFLGLALVVMAVVLIIAMVSFINTGAADQSLLENLRPGEWTNTEKQFQNYCGSLGAIISYWLMAVNFGFPAFLLPCFVVMAGFQLMHVYNINLWKWFLSMMIIMIWSSITFAKFLTPLMGSLIFNPGGKHGLYVVQNLENVVGPPGLTAILLFVAVAFLTYLTTETITIVRKALNPIGYISNKVKFEITNHGDSNTEDIDLAYQNAERGRDMGEEEEQTPEKEEPEKENAKQETPAQQNSEEKKPQVVDLDSQKEENETEGSVANAAVNSTEPIATTTPSTTPSFLEMKRKQRAEKAERERMEMEAAAAASEHVGMDISVALGEEKATSNTVSNAEVLNTPINPKEPFTKYKYPTLNLLKKYDDQEVSIDEEEQKANKNRIIEVLNNFGVQIKTIRATVGPTITLYEIQPAEGVRISKIKNLEDDIALSLAALGIRIIAPIPGKGTIGIEVPNAKANIVSMESILNSKKFQETKMELPIALGKTITNEVFMVDLAKIPHLLVAGATGQGKSVGLNAIITSLLYKKHPNELKLVLIDPKKVEFSVYSRITNKFMAAVPDEEEPIITDVTKVVRTLNSLCVLMDSRYDLLKKAGARNIKEYNQKYVNHRLKLTDGHEFMPYIVVIIDEFGDLIMTAGKEVELPIARIAQLARAVGIHMIIATQRPTTSIITGNIKANFPGRIAFKVTSAIDSKTILDRTGANQLIGRGDMLYLNGNEPVRVQCAFVDTPEIERINEYICNQPGPIEPMELPEPASEDGGIGGNGSVDARNLDPYFEEAAHAIVLSQQGSTSMIQRRFSIGYNRAGRLMDQLEAAGIVGAAQGSKPREVLLQDENQLNTLLMQLRNS
;
A
#
# COMPACT_ATOMS: atom_id res chain seq x y z
N MET A 1 -19.85 -30.21 -52.94
CA MET A 1 -19.96 -30.02 -51.46
C MET A 1 -19.22 -28.75 -51.06
N ALA A 2 -19.94 -27.67 -50.82
CA ALA A 2 -19.39 -26.35 -50.49
C ALA A 2 -19.13 -26.29 -48.99
N ARG A 3 -17.86 -26.01 -48.56
CA ARG A 3 -17.45 -25.78 -47.20
C ARG A 3 -17.97 -24.43 -46.71
N LYS A 4 -18.92 -24.46 -45.76
CA LYS A 4 -19.43 -23.27 -45.04
C LYS A 4 -18.29 -22.64 -44.24
N LYS A 5 -17.88 -21.41 -44.55
CA LYS A 5 -17.00 -20.60 -43.70
C LYS A 5 -17.82 -20.15 -42.48
N THR A 6 -17.44 -20.61 -41.33
CA THR A 6 -17.93 -20.08 -40.04
C THR A 6 -17.27 -18.73 -39.81
N SER A 7 -18.07 -17.67 -39.73
CA SER A 7 -17.63 -16.34 -39.35
C SER A 7 -17.26 -16.35 -37.86
N GLY A 8 -15.97 -16.34 -37.56
CA GLY A 8 -15.46 -16.13 -36.19
C GLY A 8 -15.83 -14.73 -35.69
N ARG A 9 -16.36 -14.66 -34.51
CA ARG A 9 -16.66 -13.41 -33.80
C ARG A 9 -15.33 -12.69 -33.53
N ALA A 10 -15.21 -11.43 -33.92
CA ALA A 10 -14.02 -10.63 -33.72
C ALA A 10 -13.62 -10.61 -32.23
N LYS A 11 -12.34 -10.88 -31.93
CA LYS A 11 -11.82 -11.00 -30.54
C LYS A 11 -11.42 -9.67 -29.91
N SER A 12 -11.33 -8.60 -30.71
CA SER A 12 -11.01 -7.24 -30.24
C SER A 12 -11.73 -6.18 -31.10
N PHE A 13 -11.88 -4.98 -30.52
CA PHE A 13 -12.48 -3.83 -31.21
C PHE A 13 -11.69 -3.42 -32.47
N SER A 14 -10.37 -3.55 -32.43
CA SER A 14 -9.49 -3.30 -33.60
C SER A 14 -9.67 -4.32 -34.72
N GLU A 15 -10.02 -5.58 -34.39
CA GLU A 15 -10.34 -6.64 -35.36
C GLU A 15 -11.72 -6.44 -35.97
N ALA A 16 -12.69 -5.91 -35.18
CA ALA A 16 -14.04 -5.62 -35.65
C ALA A 16 -14.13 -4.44 -36.68
N ILE A 17 -13.23 -3.46 -36.58
CA ILE A 17 -13.16 -2.29 -37.46
C ILE A 17 -12.19 -2.51 -38.63
N GLY A 18 -11.50 -3.65 -38.68
CA GLY A 18 -10.52 -3.93 -39.74
C GLY A 18 -9.20 -3.15 -39.62
N LEU A 19 -8.98 -2.43 -38.50
CA LEU A 19 -7.76 -1.68 -38.26
C LEU A 19 -6.53 -2.57 -38.19
N GLN A 20 -6.67 -3.82 -37.76
CA GLN A 20 -5.57 -4.78 -37.68
C GLN A 20 -5.04 -5.17 -39.08
N TYR A 21 -5.88 -5.06 -40.12
CA TYR A 21 -5.46 -5.29 -41.51
C TYR A 21 -4.69 -4.10 -42.10
N ILE A 22 -4.92 -2.90 -41.56
CA ILE A 22 -4.23 -1.67 -41.95
C ILE A 22 -2.82 -1.61 -41.32
N PHE A 23 -2.68 -2.03 -40.06
CA PHE A 23 -1.42 -1.97 -39.32
C PHE A 23 -0.47 -3.15 -39.53
N ASN A 24 -0.88 -4.22 -40.23
CA ASN A 24 -0.02 -5.38 -40.53
C ASN A 24 0.44 -5.43 -42.00
N ASN A 25 0.33 -4.31 -42.73
CA ASN A 25 0.74 -4.26 -44.12
C ASN A 25 1.99 -3.39 -44.25
N THR A 26 3.11 -3.97 -44.69
CA THR A 26 4.40 -3.30 -44.91
C THR A 26 4.31 -2.04 -45.74
N ILE A 27 3.34 -1.99 -46.67
CA ILE A 27 3.08 -0.81 -47.48
C ILE A 27 2.45 0.32 -46.66
N THR A 28 1.53 -0.02 -45.76
CA THR A 28 0.88 0.96 -44.88
C THR A 28 1.86 1.53 -43.85
N ASP A 29 2.72 0.67 -43.29
CA ASP A 29 3.75 1.08 -42.34
C ASP A 29 4.77 2.01 -42.99
N PHE A 30 5.14 1.74 -44.25
CA PHE A 30 6.03 2.62 -45.04
C PHE A 30 5.41 4.02 -45.28
N PHE A 31 4.14 4.09 -45.75
CA PHE A 31 3.50 5.38 -45.97
C PHE A 31 3.22 6.16 -44.69
N LEU A 32 2.86 5.46 -43.59
CA LEU A 32 2.69 6.08 -42.27
C LEU A 32 4.03 6.61 -41.74
N GLY A 33 5.10 5.84 -41.88
CA GLY A 33 6.45 6.26 -41.51
C GLY A 33 6.92 7.48 -42.31
N LEU A 34 6.67 7.47 -43.64
CA LEU A 34 6.97 8.61 -44.52
C LEU A 34 6.17 9.87 -44.13
N ALA A 35 4.88 9.71 -43.82
CA ALA A 35 4.02 10.81 -43.37
C ALA A 35 4.54 11.44 -42.06
N LEU A 36 4.99 10.60 -41.12
CA LEU A 36 5.61 11.07 -39.86
C LEU A 36 6.92 11.85 -40.12
N VAL A 37 7.77 11.39 -41.02
CA VAL A 37 9.00 12.11 -41.38
C VAL A 37 8.67 13.45 -42.04
N VAL A 38 7.73 13.50 -42.96
CA VAL A 38 7.28 14.76 -43.61
C VAL A 38 6.72 15.72 -42.57
N MET A 39 5.84 15.22 -41.66
CA MET A 39 5.27 16.02 -40.58
C MET A 39 6.36 16.58 -39.65
N ALA A 40 7.36 15.80 -39.31
CA ALA A 40 8.49 16.24 -38.47
C ALA A 40 9.33 17.32 -39.17
N VAL A 41 9.57 17.19 -40.49
CA VAL A 41 10.28 18.20 -41.27
C VAL A 41 9.49 19.51 -41.33
N VAL A 42 8.19 19.45 -41.59
CA VAL A 42 7.31 20.64 -41.54
C VAL A 42 7.34 21.31 -40.16
N LEU A 43 7.33 20.51 -39.08
CA LEU A 43 7.41 21.02 -37.71
C LEU A 43 8.75 21.72 -37.45
N ILE A 44 9.89 21.14 -37.92
CA ILE A 44 11.19 21.79 -37.82
C ILE A 44 11.22 23.13 -38.58
N ILE A 45 10.68 23.18 -39.81
CA ILE A 45 10.58 24.41 -40.59
C ILE A 45 9.73 25.46 -39.85
N ALA A 46 8.60 25.05 -39.25
CA ALA A 46 7.75 25.93 -38.47
C ALA A 46 8.47 26.51 -37.24
N MET A 47 9.21 25.67 -36.51
CA MET A 47 9.98 26.08 -35.32
C MET A 47 11.16 26.99 -35.69
N VAL A 48 11.85 26.72 -36.81
CA VAL A 48 12.95 27.59 -37.29
C VAL A 48 12.36 28.92 -37.75
N SER A 49 11.25 28.91 -38.47
CA SER A 49 10.54 30.14 -38.86
C SER A 49 10.14 30.97 -37.63
N PHE A 50 9.64 30.33 -36.58
CA PHE A 50 9.20 30.99 -35.36
C PHE A 50 10.32 31.76 -34.64
N ILE A 51 11.57 31.34 -34.74
CA ILE A 51 12.70 32.09 -34.20
C ILE A 51 12.79 33.49 -34.79
N ASN A 52 12.47 33.66 -36.09
CA ASN A 52 12.55 34.93 -36.81
C ASN A 52 11.21 35.69 -36.83
N THR A 53 10.08 34.98 -36.93
CA THR A 53 8.74 35.57 -37.10
C THR A 53 7.92 35.65 -35.83
N GLY A 54 8.39 35.02 -34.75
CA GLY A 54 7.65 34.89 -33.49
C GLY A 54 7.26 36.22 -32.84
N ALA A 55 8.09 37.29 -33.04
CA ALA A 55 7.77 38.64 -32.53
C ALA A 55 6.52 39.23 -33.18
N ALA A 56 6.41 39.07 -34.49
CA ALA A 56 5.27 39.58 -35.26
C ALA A 56 3.99 38.77 -34.94
N ASP A 57 4.12 37.46 -34.76
CA ASP A 57 3.01 36.54 -34.47
C ASP A 57 2.58 36.52 -33.00
N GLN A 58 3.39 37.00 -32.09
CA GLN A 58 3.15 36.86 -30.63
C GLN A 58 1.86 37.56 -30.18
N SER A 59 1.60 38.78 -30.62
CA SER A 59 0.40 39.54 -30.25
C SER A 59 -0.89 38.88 -30.76
N LEU A 60 -0.78 38.20 -31.91
CA LEU A 60 -1.90 37.43 -32.50
C LEU A 60 -2.11 36.12 -31.75
N LEU A 61 -1.03 35.45 -31.34
CA LEU A 61 -1.07 34.17 -30.63
C LEU A 61 -1.56 34.28 -29.18
N GLU A 62 -1.16 35.35 -28.47
CA GLU A 62 -1.59 35.59 -27.07
C GLU A 62 -3.09 35.94 -26.95
N ASN A 63 -3.67 36.54 -27.98
CA ASN A 63 -5.08 36.94 -28.05
C ASN A 63 -5.95 36.03 -28.89
N LEU A 64 -5.45 34.83 -29.27
CA LEU A 64 -6.16 33.91 -30.16
C LEU A 64 -7.30 33.21 -29.43
N ARG A 65 -8.54 33.36 -29.95
CA ARG A 65 -9.71 32.64 -29.41
C ARG A 65 -9.84 31.25 -30.07
N PRO A 66 -10.44 30.26 -29.38
CA PRO A 66 -10.70 28.95 -29.99
C PRO A 66 -11.51 29.08 -31.26
N GLY A 67 -10.99 28.54 -32.39
CA GLY A 67 -11.62 28.58 -33.70
C GLY A 67 -11.16 29.71 -34.62
N GLU A 68 -10.43 30.72 -34.16
CA GLU A 68 -9.92 31.83 -34.98
C GLU A 68 -8.66 31.49 -35.81
N TRP A 69 -8.08 30.29 -35.60
CA TRP A 69 -6.89 29.84 -36.34
C TRP A 69 -7.13 29.60 -37.85
N THR A 70 -8.39 29.50 -38.27
CA THR A 70 -8.80 29.42 -39.67
C THR A 70 -9.24 30.76 -40.27
N ASN A 71 -9.19 31.86 -39.49
CA ASN A 71 -9.62 33.16 -39.96
C ASN A 71 -8.60 33.75 -40.96
N THR A 72 -9.00 33.97 -42.19
CA THR A 72 -8.18 34.51 -43.28
C THR A 72 -7.78 35.97 -43.07
N GLU A 73 -8.44 36.71 -42.19
CA GLU A 73 -8.11 38.10 -41.86
C GLU A 73 -6.85 38.22 -40.96
N LYS A 74 -6.49 37.13 -40.26
CA LYS A 74 -5.29 37.07 -39.40
C LYS A 74 -4.15 36.43 -40.19
N GLN A 75 -3.24 37.24 -40.71
CA GLN A 75 -2.06 36.77 -41.43
C GLN A 75 -0.91 36.49 -40.48
N PHE A 76 -0.58 35.21 -40.31
CA PHE A 76 0.60 34.76 -39.60
C PHE A 76 1.83 34.81 -40.51
N GLN A 77 2.95 35.28 -39.97
CA GLN A 77 4.21 35.38 -40.72
C GLN A 77 5.01 34.07 -40.71
N ASN A 78 4.61 33.08 -39.90
CA ASN A 78 5.26 31.76 -39.89
C ASN A 78 5.11 31.07 -41.24
N TYR A 79 6.20 30.50 -41.80
CA TYR A 79 6.22 29.81 -43.09
C TYR A 79 5.24 28.64 -43.21
N CYS A 80 4.85 28.05 -42.09
CA CYS A 80 3.86 26.97 -42.01
C CYS A 80 2.46 27.48 -41.58
N GLY A 81 2.19 28.80 -41.76
CA GLY A 81 0.90 29.42 -41.50
C GLY A 81 0.50 29.39 -40.01
N SER A 82 -0.79 29.48 -39.74
CA SER A 82 -1.38 29.57 -38.40
C SER A 82 -1.06 28.34 -37.52
N LEU A 83 -1.16 27.13 -38.07
CA LEU A 83 -0.83 25.89 -37.36
C LEU A 83 0.64 25.83 -36.97
N GLY A 84 1.55 26.21 -37.89
CA GLY A 84 2.97 26.28 -37.61
C GLY A 84 3.29 27.28 -36.51
N ALA A 85 2.68 28.48 -36.56
CA ALA A 85 2.86 29.52 -35.53
C ALA A 85 2.37 29.04 -34.15
N ILE A 86 1.16 28.48 -34.07
CA ILE A 86 0.55 27.99 -32.82
C ILE A 86 1.38 26.88 -32.18
N ILE A 87 1.75 25.84 -32.94
CA ILE A 87 2.51 24.69 -32.43
C ILE A 87 3.90 25.11 -32.00
N SER A 88 4.58 25.96 -32.81
CA SER A 88 5.93 26.46 -32.46
C SER A 88 5.91 27.35 -31.22
N TYR A 89 4.95 28.25 -31.07
CA TYR A 89 4.73 29.08 -29.90
C TYR A 89 4.53 28.22 -28.64
N TRP A 90 3.64 27.22 -28.73
CA TRP A 90 3.34 26.32 -27.61
C TRP A 90 4.56 25.48 -27.22
N LEU A 91 5.32 24.93 -28.18
CA LEU A 91 6.50 24.11 -27.89
C LEU A 91 7.70 24.92 -27.39
N MET A 92 7.97 26.08 -28.00
CA MET A 92 9.18 26.87 -27.74
C MET A 92 8.94 27.96 -26.68
N ALA A 93 7.92 28.81 -26.81
CA ALA A 93 7.72 29.91 -25.89
C ALA A 93 7.07 29.45 -24.56
N VAL A 94 5.99 28.64 -24.67
CA VAL A 94 5.23 28.20 -23.49
C VAL A 94 5.87 27.04 -22.75
N ASN A 95 6.48 26.10 -23.47
CA ASN A 95 7.03 24.89 -22.83
C ASN A 95 8.57 24.90 -22.75
N PHE A 96 9.26 24.26 -23.67
CA PHE A 96 10.65 23.79 -23.45
C PHE A 96 11.74 24.68 -24.08
N GLY A 97 11.42 25.71 -24.85
CA GLY A 97 12.44 26.52 -25.54
C GLY A 97 13.11 25.79 -26.71
N PHE A 98 14.42 26.04 -26.90
CA PHE A 98 15.23 25.34 -27.93
C PHE A 98 15.23 23.82 -27.79
N PRO A 99 15.29 23.23 -26.58
CA PRO A 99 15.17 21.77 -26.42
C PRO A 99 13.95 21.12 -27.05
N ALA A 100 12.88 21.87 -27.34
CA ALA A 100 11.70 21.36 -28.04
C ALA A 100 12.02 20.74 -29.42
N PHE A 101 13.16 21.10 -30.05
CA PHE A 101 13.62 20.48 -31.32
C PHE A 101 13.90 18.97 -31.19
N LEU A 102 14.07 18.43 -29.98
CA LEU A 102 14.20 16.99 -29.77
C LEU A 102 12.91 16.22 -30.10
N LEU A 103 11.74 16.85 -30.01
CA LEU A 103 10.46 16.21 -30.33
C LEU A 103 10.35 15.83 -31.82
N PRO A 104 10.50 16.76 -32.79
CA PRO A 104 10.49 16.37 -34.20
C PRO A 104 11.66 15.41 -34.54
N CYS A 105 12.82 15.49 -33.91
CA CYS A 105 13.88 14.51 -34.10
C CYS A 105 13.44 13.09 -33.70
N PHE A 106 12.73 12.96 -32.59
CA PHE A 106 12.14 11.67 -32.18
C PHE A 106 11.09 11.18 -33.18
N VAL A 107 10.24 12.07 -33.70
CA VAL A 107 9.22 11.70 -34.70
C VAL A 107 9.88 11.20 -35.99
N VAL A 108 11.01 11.79 -36.42
CA VAL A 108 11.81 11.27 -37.55
C VAL A 108 12.31 9.86 -37.28
N MET A 109 12.87 9.62 -36.10
CA MET A 109 13.34 8.29 -35.69
C MET A 109 12.21 7.26 -35.68
N ALA A 110 11.03 7.64 -35.14
CA ALA A 110 9.84 6.79 -35.16
C ALA A 110 9.36 6.49 -36.59
N GLY A 111 9.42 7.49 -37.47
CA GLY A 111 9.14 7.31 -38.89
C GLY A 111 10.09 6.33 -39.58
N PHE A 112 11.37 6.44 -39.37
CA PHE A 112 12.35 5.49 -39.92
C PHE A 112 12.21 4.06 -39.36
N GLN A 113 11.84 3.93 -38.09
CA GLN A 113 11.51 2.62 -37.48
C GLN A 113 10.30 1.98 -38.17
N LEU A 114 9.21 2.76 -38.42
CA LEU A 114 8.01 2.28 -39.11
C LEU A 114 8.32 1.91 -40.57
N MET A 115 9.22 2.65 -41.25
CA MET A 115 9.70 2.34 -42.57
C MET A 115 10.66 1.13 -42.62
N HIS A 116 10.95 0.51 -41.48
CA HIS A 116 11.94 -0.59 -41.34
C HIS A 116 13.35 -0.24 -41.83
N VAL A 117 13.72 1.04 -41.80
CA VAL A 117 15.08 1.50 -42.18
C VAL A 117 16.09 1.15 -41.08
N TYR A 118 15.68 1.31 -39.80
CA TYR A 118 16.49 0.99 -38.60
C TYR A 118 15.66 0.24 -37.59
N ASN A 119 16.28 -0.70 -36.87
CA ASN A 119 15.64 -1.40 -35.77
C ASN A 119 16.13 -0.81 -34.43
N ILE A 120 15.32 0.10 -33.85
CA ILE A 120 15.69 0.88 -32.67
C ILE A 120 14.66 0.62 -31.57
N ASN A 121 15.09 0.58 -30.33
CA ASN A 121 14.17 0.52 -29.20
C ASN A 121 13.57 1.91 -28.94
N LEU A 122 12.41 2.20 -29.58
CA LEU A 122 11.72 3.50 -29.48
C LEU A 122 11.46 3.94 -28.04
N TRP A 123 11.10 3.01 -27.13
CA TRP A 123 10.87 3.35 -25.72
C TRP A 123 12.12 3.88 -25.01
N LYS A 124 13.26 3.22 -25.25
CA LYS A 124 14.54 3.68 -24.68
C LYS A 124 14.90 5.08 -25.19
N TRP A 125 14.77 5.30 -26.49
CA TRP A 125 15.09 6.60 -27.10
C TRP A 125 14.09 7.69 -26.71
N PHE A 126 12.80 7.37 -26.62
CA PHE A 126 11.77 8.31 -26.13
C PHE A 126 12.09 8.81 -24.71
N LEU A 127 12.33 7.88 -23.77
CA LEU A 127 12.64 8.25 -22.39
C LEU A 127 13.95 9.04 -22.29
N SER A 128 14.97 8.64 -23.06
CA SER A 128 16.25 9.35 -23.09
C SER A 128 16.11 10.77 -23.62
N MET A 129 15.38 10.96 -24.74
CA MET A 129 15.16 12.28 -25.33
C MET A 129 14.28 13.17 -24.46
N MET A 130 13.27 12.60 -23.75
CA MET A 130 12.46 13.36 -22.78
C MET A 130 13.32 13.87 -21.62
N ILE A 131 14.16 13.03 -21.04
CA ILE A 131 15.06 13.43 -19.95
C ILE A 131 16.02 14.53 -20.40
N ILE A 132 16.62 14.36 -21.58
CA ILE A 132 17.52 15.38 -22.16
C ILE A 132 16.77 16.68 -22.41
N MET A 133 15.54 16.63 -22.93
CA MET A 133 14.72 17.81 -23.22
C MET A 133 14.40 18.59 -21.93
N ILE A 134 13.94 17.92 -20.89
CA ILE A 134 13.63 18.54 -19.58
C ILE A 134 14.90 19.12 -18.95
N TRP A 135 15.98 18.33 -18.88
CA TRP A 135 17.25 18.75 -18.33
C TRP A 135 17.85 19.95 -19.08
N SER A 136 17.86 19.91 -20.42
CA SER A 136 18.37 21.01 -21.24
C SER A 136 17.46 22.24 -21.18
N SER A 137 16.15 22.10 -21.04
CA SER A 137 15.23 23.22 -20.81
C SER A 137 15.58 24.01 -19.55
N ILE A 138 15.86 23.31 -18.43
CA ILE A 138 16.26 23.93 -17.17
C ILE A 138 17.67 24.55 -17.29
N THR A 139 18.60 23.84 -17.92
CA THR A 139 19.98 24.29 -18.12
C THR A 139 20.03 25.54 -18.99
N PHE A 140 19.27 25.58 -20.10
CA PHE A 140 19.20 26.72 -21.00
C PHE A 140 18.51 27.93 -20.33
N ALA A 141 17.46 27.69 -19.54
CA ALA A 141 16.83 28.76 -18.76
C ALA A 141 17.81 29.38 -17.76
N LYS A 142 18.67 28.59 -17.12
CA LYS A 142 19.63 29.06 -16.11
C LYS A 142 20.85 29.76 -16.74
N PHE A 143 21.48 29.13 -17.73
CA PHE A 143 22.79 29.60 -18.21
C PHE A 143 22.72 30.40 -19.53
N LEU A 144 21.73 30.10 -20.38
CA LEU A 144 21.62 30.73 -21.70
C LEU A 144 20.79 32.02 -21.67
N THR A 145 19.82 32.14 -20.75
CA THR A 145 19.00 33.33 -20.59
C THR A 145 19.80 34.62 -20.36
N PRO A 146 20.84 34.64 -19.48
CA PRO A 146 21.66 35.83 -19.27
C PRO A 146 22.50 36.22 -20.52
N LEU A 147 22.81 35.26 -21.38
CA LEU A 147 23.64 35.46 -22.57
C LEU A 147 22.83 35.87 -23.79
N MET A 148 21.55 35.51 -23.88
CA MET A 148 20.67 35.68 -25.03
C MET A 148 19.44 36.57 -24.70
N GLY A 149 19.63 37.62 -23.91
CA GLY A 149 18.57 38.51 -23.44
C GLY A 149 17.76 39.26 -24.49
N SER A 150 18.11 39.15 -25.79
CA SER A 150 17.40 39.78 -26.91
C SER A 150 16.37 38.86 -27.60
N LEU A 151 16.24 37.61 -27.18
CA LEU A 151 15.29 36.68 -27.75
C LEU A 151 13.86 36.92 -27.24
N ILE A 152 12.89 36.71 -28.16
CA ILE A 152 11.46 36.90 -27.91
C ILE A 152 10.92 35.92 -26.85
N PHE A 153 11.53 34.79 -26.72
CA PHE A 153 11.18 33.76 -25.74
C PHE A 153 12.42 33.30 -24.97
N ASN A 154 12.18 32.77 -23.76
CA ASN A 154 13.27 32.22 -22.95
C ASN A 154 13.88 31.01 -23.63
N PRO A 155 15.23 30.89 -23.75
CA PRO A 155 15.91 29.76 -24.38
C PRO A 155 15.51 28.39 -23.83
N GLY A 156 15.13 28.31 -22.52
CA GLY A 156 14.59 27.11 -21.88
C GLY A 156 13.05 27.04 -21.85
N GLY A 157 12.35 28.03 -22.46
CA GLY A 157 10.90 28.17 -22.38
C GLY A 157 10.40 28.59 -20.98
N LYS A 158 9.07 28.78 -20.86
CA LYS A 158 8.45 29.10 -19.56
C LYS A 158 8.61 27.96 -18.54
N HIS A 159 8.61 26.71 -19.00
CA HIS A 159 8.84 25.54 -18.15
C HIS A 159 10.21 25.59 -17.47
N GLY A 160 11.27 25.77 -18.26
CA GLY A 160 12.65 25.85 -17.71
C GLY A 160 12.79 27.01 -16.74
N LEU A 161 12.27 28.19 -17.08
CA LEU A 161 12.31 29.37 -16.23
C LEU A 161 11.59 29.15 -14.90
N TYR A 162 10.39 28.58 -14.94
CA TYR A 162 9.60 28.28 -13.73
C TYR A 162 10.32 27.31 -12.81
N VAL A 163 10.91 26.23 -13.36
CA VAL A 163 11.65 25.24 -12.57
C VAL A 163 12.90 25.85 -11.96
N VAL A 164 13.64 26.69 -12.72
CA VAL A 164 14.84 27.40 -12.20
C VAL A 164 14.43 28.27 -11.02
N GLN A 165 13.41 29.13 -11.16
CA GLN A 165 12.96 30.01 -10.09
C GLN A 165 12.55 29.28 -8.83
N ASN A 166 11.78 28.18 -8.96
CA ASN A 166 11.34 27.42 -7.81
C ASN A 166 12.50 26.66 -7.13
N LEU A 167 13.37 26.00 -7.90
CA LEU A 167 14.49 25.25 -7.32
C LEU A 167 15.56 26.18 -6.73
N GLU A 168 15.83 27.32 -7.35
CA GLU A 168 16.77 28.30 -6.77
C GLU A 168 16.27 28.89 -5.46
N ASN A 169 14.95 29.07 -5.30
CA ASN A 169 14.38 29.48 -4.02
C ASN A 169 14.55 28.42 -2.91
N VAL A 170 14.64 27.14 -3.27
CA VAL A 170 14.76 26.03 -2.30
C VAL A 170 16.21 25.69 -1.98
N VAL A 171 17.07 25.55 -3.02
CA VAL A 171 18.45 25.05 -2.87
C VAL A 171 19.52 26.10 -3.17
N GLY A 172 19.11 27.29 -3.59
CA GLY A 172 20.00 28.35 -4.03
C GLY A 172 20.63 28.12 -5.41
N PRO A 173 21.21 29.18 -6.05
CA PRO A 173 21.82 29.07 -7.35
C PRO A 173 22.99 28.05 -7.45
N PRO A 174 23.91 27.92 -6.45
CA PRO A 174 24.95 26.88 -6.48
C PRO A 174 24.38 25.47 -6.35
N GLY A 175 23.32 25.29 -5.51
CA GLY A 175 22.68 23.99 -5.31
C GLY A 175 22.03 23.48 -6.58
N LEU A 176 21.29 24.33 -7.31
CA LEU A 176 20.71 23.97 -8.60
C LEU A 176 21.79 23.60 -9.62
N THR A 177 22.93 24.32 -9.65
CA THR A 177 24.04 24.00 -10.54
C THR A 177 24.63 22.61 -10.26
N ALA A 178 24.80 22.27 -8.98
CA ALA A 178 25.28 20.96 -8.55
C ALA A 178 24.30 19.84 -8.94
N ILE A 179 23.00 20.07 -8.78
CA ILE A 179 21.95 19.11 -9.18
C ILE A 179 21.98 18.89 -10.70
N LEU A 180 22.05 19.95 -11.51
CA LEU A 180 22.11 19.82 -12.97
C LEU A 180 23.35 19.07 -13.43
N LEU A 181 24.52 19.32 -12.80
CA LEU A 181 25.76 18.59 -13.09
C LEU A 181 25.63 17.10 -12.69
N PHE A 182 25.08 16.82 -11.52
CA PHE A 182 24.86 15.46 -11.06
C PHE A 182 23.95 14.67 -12.01
N VAL A 183 22.82 15.26 -12.44
CA VAL A 183 21.91 14.63 -13.40
C VAL A 183 22.60 14.39 -14.74
N ALA A 184 23.44 15.33 -15.22
CA ALA A 184 24.20 15.17 -16.46
C ALA A 184 25.17 13.99 -16.37
N VAL A 185 25.95 13.91 -15.28
CA VAL A 185 26.89 12.81 -15.06
C VAL A 185 26.18 11.47 -14.92
N ALA A 186 25.09 11.42 -14.16
CA ALA A 186 24.28 10.21 -13.99
C ALA A 186 23.70 9.72 -15.33
N PHE A 187 23.19 10.64 -16.14
CA PHE A 187 22.62 10.30 -17.44
C PHE A 187 23.70 9.85 -18.45
N LEU A 188 24.87 10.51 -18.48
CA LEU A 188 25.99 10.09 -19.29
C LEU A 188 26.51 8.70 -18.88
N THR A 189 26.53 8.43 -17.57
CA THR A 189 26.91 7.10 -17.03
C THR A 189 25.91 6.03 -17.46
N TYR A 190 24.65 6.37 -17.54
CA TYR A 190 23.61 5.46 -18.04
C TYR A 190 23.77 5.16 -19.54
N LEU A 191 24.19 6.13 -20.34
CA LEU A 191 24.39 5.95 -21.77
C LEU A 191 25.68 5.19 -22.10
N THR A 192 26.77 5.45 -21.39
CA THR A 192 28.10 4.87 -21.66
C THR A 192 28.81 4.51 -20.35
N THR A 193 29.31 3.29 -20.25
CA THR A 193 30.12 2.83 -19.11
C THR A 193 31.49 3.53 -19.04
N GLU A 194 31.95 4.09 -20.12
CA GLU A 194 33.23 4.87 -20.20
C GLU A 194 33.19 6.14 -19.37
N THR A 195 32.00 6.74 -19.16
CA THR A 195 31.82 7.94 -18.34
C THR A 195 32.33 7.73 -16.91
N ILE A 196 32.12 6.54 -16.33
CA ILE A 196 32.65 6.19 -14.99
C ILE A 196 34.16 6.32 -14.96
N THR A 197 34.81 5.86 -16.00
CA THR A 197 36.30 5.90 -16.12
C THR A 197 36.80 7.33 -16.25
N ILE A 198 36.11 8.17 -17.02
CA ILE A 198 36.45 9.58 -17.21
C ILE A 198 36.26 10.35 -15.89
N VAL A 199 35.13 10.14 -15.18
CA VAL A 199 34.87 10.80 -13.89
C VAL A 199 35.88 10.36 -12.84
N ARG A 200 36.24 9.06 -12.77
CA ARG A 200 37.28 8.57 -11.86
C ARG A 200 38.67 9.18 -12.17
N LYS A 201 38.98 9.38 -13.45
CA LYS A 201 40.24 10.05 -13.88
C LYS A 201 40.24 11.54 -13.50
N ALA A 202 39.11 12.22 -13.63
CA ALA A 202 38.94 13.62 -13.26
C ALA A 202 39.01 13.87 -11.74
N LEU A 203 38.48 12.95 -10.95
CA LEU A 203 38.48 13.03 -9.49
C LEU A 203 39.80 12.63 -8.84
N ASN A 204 40.67 11.87 -9.53
CA ASN A 204 41.99 11.47 -9.02
C ASN A 204 43.06 11.72 -10.06
N PRO A 205 43.38 12.99 -10.41
CA PRO A 205 44.36 13.33 -11.42
C PRO A 205 45.80 12.93 -10.98
N ILE A 206 46.11 12.97 -9.69
CA ILE A 206 47.45 12.63 -9.15
C ILE A 206 47.73 11.13 -9.29
N GLY A 207 46.75 10.27 -9.01
CA GLY A 207 46.87 8.81 -9.17
C GLY A 207 47.03 8.38 -10.64
N TYR A 208 46.47 9.14 -11.59
CA TYR A 208 46.59 8.87 -13.03
C TYR A 208 47.97 9.29 -13.58
N ILE A 209 48.54 10.39 -13.08
CA ILE A 209 49.89 10.86 -13.48
C ILE A 209 50.96 9.95 -12.87
N SER A 210 50.79 9.50 -11.61
CA SER A 210 51.78 8.60 -10.96
C SER A 210 51.86 7.21 -11.62
N ASN A 211 50.77 6.70 -12.19
CA ASN A 211 50.77 5.43 -12.91
C ASN A 211 51.34 5.51 -14.33
N LYS A 212 51.55 6.70 -14.90
CA LYS A 212 52.21 6.90 -16.22
C LYS A 212 53.69 7.24 -16.13
N VAL A 213 54.20 7.65 -14.97
CA VAL A 213 55.61 7.94 -14.75
C VAL A 213 56.23 6.70 -14.11
N LYS A 214 56.76 5.79 -14.93
CA LYS A 214 57.68 4.76 -14.46
C LYS A 214 59.03 5.44 -14.12
N PHE A 215 59.30 5.58 -12.82
CA PHE A 215 60.66 5.86 -12.35
C PHE A 215 61.42 4.55 -12.45
N GLU A 216 62.32 4.45 -13.46
CA GLU A 216 63.31 3.41 -13.56
C GLU A 216 64.44 3.76 -12.58
N ILE A 217 64.45 3.12 -11.41
CA ILE A 217 65.58 3.16 -10.50
C ILE A 217 66.48 2.00 -10.94
N THR A 218 67.55 2.26 -11.71
CA THR A 218 68.60 1.33 -11.98
C THR A 218 69.44 1.13 -10.73
N ASN A 219 69.20 0.02 -10.03
CA ASN A 219 70.14 -0.45 -9.01
C ASN A 219 70.83 -1.72 -9.57
N HIS A 220 72.13 -1.64 -9.75
CA HIS A 220 72.98 -2.75 -10.10
C HIS A 220 73.16 -3.69 -8.91
N GLY A 221 72.72 -4.94 -9.09
CA GLY A 221 72.98 -6.01 -8.11
C GLY A 221 72.12 -7.23 -8.39
N ASP A 222 72.66 -8.14 -9.11
CA ASP A 222 72.35 -9.56 -9.31
C ASP A 222 71.13 -10.26 -8.73
N SER A 223 70.58 -10.99 -9.68
CA SER A 223 69.94 -12.32 -9.60
C SER A 223 68.43 -12.44 -9.48
N ASN A 224 67.85 -13.15 -10.49
CA ASN A 224 66.54 -13.83 -10.56
C ASN A 224 65.32 -12.95 -10.86
N THR A 225 65.18 -12.51 -12.09
CA THR A 225 63.96 -11.85 -12.61
C THR A 225 63.18 -12.66 -13.67
N GLU A 226 63.46 -13.93 -13.88
CA GLU A 226 62.79 -14.72 -14.92
C GLU A 226 61.40 -15.27 -14.47
N ASP A 227 61.15 -15.41 -13.17
CA ASP A 227 59.91 -15.99 -12.68
C ASP A 227 58.73 -14.99 -12.48
N ILE A 228 59.01 -13.68 -12.51
CA ILE A 228 57.97 -12.65 -12.28
C ILE A 228 57.34 -12.19 -13.62
N ASP A 229 58.07 -12.23 -14.72
CA ASP A 229 57.55 -11.86 -16.05
C ASP A 229 56.60 -12.93 -16.65
N LEU A 230 56.77 -14.20 -16.28
CA LEU A 230 55.84 -15.28 -16.72
C LEU A 230 54.49 -15.20 -16.02
N ALA A 231 54.43 -14.69 -14.78
CA ALA A 231 53.17 -14.53 -14.04
C ALA A 231 52.36 -13.33 -14.56
N TYR A 232 52.99 -12.28 -15.03
CA TYR A 232 52.33 -11.12 -15.62
C TYR A 232 51.83 -11.37 -17.05
N GLN A 233 52.57 -12.10 -17.87
CA GLN A 233 52.14 -12.47 -19.22
C GLN A 233 50.96 -13.45 -19.24
N ASN A 234 50.83 -14.31 -18.23
CA ASN A 234 49.69 -15.19 -18.08
C ASN A 234 48.43 -14.49 -17.54
N ALA A 235 48.57 -13.36 -16.85
CA ALA A 235 47.44 -12.54 -16.40
C ALA A 235 46.86 -11.62 -17.50
N GLU A 236 47.65 -11.22 -18.48
CA GLU A 236 47.20 -10.46 -19.66
C GLU A 236 46.56 -11.36 -20.73
N ARG A 237 47.02 -12.60 -20.90
CA ARG A 237 46.42 -13.56 -21.83
C ARG A 237 45.05 -14.07 -21.41
N GLY A 238 44.67 -13.92 -20.14
CA GLY A 238 43.35 -14.30 -19.62
C GLY A 238 42.27 -13.20 -19.78
N ARG A 239 42.59 -12.04 -20.31
CA ARG A 239 41.64 -10.93 -20.48
C ARG A 239 41.21 -10.63 -21.91
N ASP A 240 41.79 -11.26 -22.89
CA ASP A 240 41.54 -11.00 -24.32
C ASP A 240 40.81 -12.10 -25.07
N MET A 241 40.20 -13.06 -24.35
CA MET A 241 39.36 -14.11 -24.95
C MET A 241 37.94 -14.03 -24.41
N GLY A 242 37.15 -13.11 -24.94
CA GLY A 242 35.75 -12.94 -24.53
C GLY A 242 34.93 -12.03 -25.42
N GLU A 243 35.17 -11.99 -26.72
CA GLU A 243 34.22 -11.44 -27.70
C GLU A 243 34.47 -12.12 -29.04
N GLU A 244 33.83 -13.23 -29.31
CA GLU A 244 33.60 -13.72 -30.67
C GLU A 244 32.20 -14.32 -30.76
N GLU A 245 31.50 -13.90 -31.80
CA GLU A 245 30.14 -14.07 -32.23
C GLU A 245 29.68 -15.54 -32.29
N GLU A 246 28.51 -15.82 -31.72
CA GLU A 246 27.78 -17.06 -31.93
C GLU A 246 26.89 -16.94 -33.17
N GLN A 247 27.32 -17.59 -34.23
CA GLN A 247 26.49 -17.97 -35.40
C GLN A 247 25.85 -19.33 -35.11
N THR A 248 24.56 -19.36 -35.21
CA THR A 248 23.73 -20.58 -35.22
C THR A 248 24.00 -21.43 -36.47
N PRO A 249 23.85 -22.77 -36.41
CA PRO A 249 23.05 -23.43 -37.41
C PRO A 249 21.97 -24.38 -36.82
N GLU A 250 20.97 -24.52 -37.67
CA GLU A 250 19.72 -25.33 -37.54
C GLU A 250 19.93 -26.85 -37.49
N LYS A 251 18.93 -27.45 -36.82
CA LYS A 251 18.27 -28.76 -37.07
C LYS A 251 19.08 -30.02 -37.38
N GLU A 252 18.75 -31.02 -36.59
CA GLU A 252 18.17 -32.32 -37.03
C GLU A 252 17.84 -33.22 -35.85
N GLU A 253 16.53 -33.64 -35.72
CA GLU A 253 16.13 -34.83 -34.99
C GLU A 253 16.49 -36.06 -35.83
N PRO A 254 16.73 -37.27 -35.19
CA PRO A 254 15.72 -38.30 -35.31
C PRO A 254 15.50 -39.24 -34.09
N GLU A 255 14.24 -39.64 -33.96
CA GLU A 255 13.63 -40.95 -33.66
C GLU A 255 14.25 -42.00 -32.73
N LYS A 256 13.41 -42.35 -31.76
CA LYS A 256 13.03 -43.66 -31.20
C LYS A 256 13.96 -44.85 -31.32
N GLU A 257 14.13 -45.54 -30.19
CA GLU A 257 13.67 -46.95 -30.02
C GLU A 257 13.80 -47.49 -28.59
N ASN A 258 12.78 -48.24 -28.22
CA ASN A 258 12.48 -49.13 -27.14
C ASN A 258 13.61 -50.06 -26.62
N ALA A 259 13.62 -50.41 -25.32
CA ALA A 259 13.14 -51.68 -24.79
C ALA A 259 13.69 -52.03 -23.42
N LYS A 260 12.77 -52.33 -22.54
CA LYS A 260 12.63 -53.50 -21.63
C LYS A 260 13.68 -53.85 -20.57
N GLN A 261 13.17 -53.75 -19.33
CA GLN A 261 13.07 -54.89 -18.35
C GLN A 261 14.37 -55.54 -17.87
N GLU A 262 14.59 -55.51 -16.57
CA GLU A 262 14.35 -56.61 -15.62
C GLU A 262 14.95 -56.32 -14.24
N THR A 263 14.13 -56.46 -13.21
CA THR A 263 14.49 -56.78 -11.83
C THR A 263 14.69 -58.31 -11.74
N PRO A 264 15.43 -58.94 -10.81
CA PRO A 264 15.06 -59.01 -9.41
C PRO A 264 16.18 -59.30 -8.34
N ALA A 265 15.78 -59.15 -7.10
CA ALA A 265 15.92 -60.03 -5.92
C ALA A 265 17.19 -60.01 -5.05
N GLN A 266 16.95 -59.54 -3.82
CA GLN A 266 17.14 -60.23 -2.51
C GLN A 266 18.54 -60.74 -2.11
N GLN A 267 19.07 -60.29 -0.99
CA GLN A 267 18.93 -60.91 0.35
C GLN A 267 19.96 -60.39 1.37
N ASN A 268 19.42 -60.18 2.57
CA ASN A 268 19.94 -60.53 3.91
C ASN A 268 20.97 -59.61 4.63
N SER A 269 20.45 -58.93 5.60
CA SER A 269 20.69 -59.06 7.09
C SER A 269 22.08 -58.83 7.62
N GLU A 270 22.17 -57.81 8.48
CA GLU A 270 22.58 -57.97 9.86
C GLU A 270 22.39 -56.67 10.65
N GLU A 271 21.78 -56.87 11.81
CA GLU A 271 21.52 -55.87 12.85
C GLU A 271 22.80 -55.27 13.41
N LYS A 272 22.83 -53.91 13.55
CA LYS A 272 23.54 -53.27 14.66
C LYS A 272 22.79 -52.00 15.07
N LYS A 273 22.33 -52.00 16.32
CA LYS A 273 21.69 -50.87 17.02
C LYS A 273 22.55 -49.61 16.99
N PRO A 274 21.98 -48.45 16.78
CA PRO A 274 22.67 -47.18 16.93
C PRO A 274 22.65 -46.73 18.36
N GLN A 275 23.82 -46.29 18.82
CA GLN A 275 23.99 -45.53 20.08
C GLN A 275 23.47 -44.08 19.86
N VAL A 276 22.65 -43.70 20.84
CA VAL A 276 22.16 -42.30 21.00
C VAL A 276 23.33 -41.42 21.40
N VAL A 277 23.57 -40.35 20.68
CA VAL A 277 24.46 -39.26 21.07
C VAL A 277 23.61 -38.04 21.39
N ASP A 278 23.57 -37.68 22.64
CA ASP A 278 22.97 -36.50 23.22
C ASP A 278 23.54 -35.22 22.60
N LEU A 279 22.66 -34.31 22.22
CA LEU A 279 22.95 -32.94 21.90
C LEU A 279 22.75 -32.08 23.16
N ASP A 280 23.86 -31.54 23.65
CA ASP A 280 23.93 -30.45 24.59
C ASP A 280 23.35 -30.62 26.00
N SER A 281 24.19 -31.03 26.90
CA SER A 281 24.14 -30.58 28.28
C SER A 281 25.56 -30.56 28.86
N GLN A 282 26.22 -29.43 28.73
CA GLN A 282 27.23 -29.03 29.71
C GLN A 282 26.58 -28.02 30.65
N LYS A 283 25.97 -28.59 31.71
CA LYS A 283 25.82 -27.95 33.00
C LYS A 283 27.10 -28.28 33.77
N GLU A 284 27.87 -27.28 34.10
CA GLU A 284 28.82 -27.35 35.19
C GLU A 284 28.04 -27.23 36.49
N GLU A 285 27.87 -28.37 37.16
CA GLU A 285 27.67 -28.47 38.62
C GLU A 285 29.03 -28.60 39.21
N ASN A 286 29.44 -27.66 40.06
CA ASN A 286 30.43 -27.89 41.10
C ASN A 286 29.76 -27.60 42.44
N GLU A 287 29.26 -28.63 43.06
CA GLU A 287 29.22 -28.75 44.51
C GLU A 287 30.59 -29.20 44.96
N THR A 288 31.15 -28.59 45.96
CA THR A 288 31.59 -29.30 47.16
C THR A 288 32.07 -28.35 48.25
N GLU A 289 31.60 -28.70 49.39
CA GLU A 289 31.92 -28.31 50.75
C GLU A 289 33.41 -28.25 51.07
N GLY A 290 33.72 -27.40 52.04
CA GLY A 290 34.72 -27.82 53.07
C GLY A 290 35.68 -26.72 53.48
N SER A 291 35.28 -26.05 54.54
CA SER A 291 36.01 -25.84 55.85
C SER A 291 37.34 -25.06 55.81
N VAL A 292 37.27 -23.95 56.49
CA VAL A 292 38.10 -23.57 57.69
C VAL A 292 39.50 -23.04 57.50
N ALA A 293 39.66 -21.87 58.07
CA ALA A 293 40.71 -21.28 58.92
C ALA A 293 41.79 -20.38 58.32
N ASN A 294 41.65 -19.17 58.77
CA ASN A 294 42.65 -18.38 59.55
C ASN A 294 43.94 -17.89 58.92
N ALA A 295 44.09 -16.64 59.18
CA ALA A 295 45.26 -15.88 59.64
C ALA A 295 45.78 -14.91 58.61
N ALA A 296 45.50 -13.67 58.71
CA ALA A 296 46.12 -12.67 59.64
C ALA A 296 47.41 -12.09 59.04
N VAL A 297 47.42 -10.80 59.00
CA VAL A 297 48.39 -9.83 59.50
C VAL A 297 49.22 -9.05 58.47
N ASN A 298 49.03 -7.74 58.63
CA ASN A 298 49.95 -6.63 58.65
C ASN A 298 50.26 -5.91 57.27
N SER A 299 49.78 -4.74 57.28
CA SER A 299 50.41 -3.45 57.68
C SER A 299 51.36 -2.87 56.63
N THR A 300 51.03 -1.70 56.13
CA THR A 300 51.62 -0.43 56.60
C THR A 300 51.10 0.74 55.70
N GLU A 301 50.53 1.70 56.34
CA GLU A 301 50.53 3.11 55.95
C GLU A 301 51.96 3.72 56.18
N PRO A 302 52.32 4.95 55.84
CA PRO A 302 51.49 6.14 55.53
C PRO A 302 52.09 7.15 54.52
N ILE A 303 51.41 8.29 54.41
CA ILE A 303 51.85 9.70 54.33
C ILE A 303 51.41 10.45 53.06
N ALA A 304 50.40 11.25 53.32
CA ALA A 304 50.15 12.69 53.10
C ALA A 304 50.71 13.37 51.84
N THR A 305 49.89 14.04 51.09
CA THR A 305 49.64 15.48 51.21
C THR A 305 48.86 16.02 49.98
N THR A 306 47.99 16.96 50.28
CA THR A 306 47.50 18.08 49.50
C THR A 306 46.24 17.90 48.64
N THR A 307 45.21 18.50 49.12
CA THR A 307 44.03 19.03 48.40
C THR A 307 44.43 19.99 47.29
N PRO A 308 43.63 20.07 46.16
CA PRO A 308 42.62 21.08 46.14
C PRO A 308 41.26 20.66 45.55
N SER A 309 40.24 21.38 46.02
CA SER A 309 38.89 21.55 45.55
C SER A 309 38.60 21.25 44.10
N THR A 310 37.63 20.36 43.89
CA THR A 310 36.88 20.31 42.61
C THR A 310 35.41 20.04 42.87
N THR A 311 34.60 20.96 42.42
CA THR A 311 33.14 20.91 42.36
C THR A 311 32.64 19.61 41.73
N PRO A 312 31.59 18.99 42.26
CA PRO A 312 31.06 17.74 41.71
C PRO A 312 30.44 17.97 40.34
N SER A 313 30.76 17.05 39.43
CA SER A 313 30.30 17.00 38.06
C SER A 313 28.77 16.95 37.99
N PHE A 314 28.17 17.64 37.05
CA PHE A 314 26.73 17.69 36.74
C PHE A 314 26.06 16.31 36.67
N LEU A 315 26.83 15.27 36.31
CA LEU A 315 26.36 13.87 36.28
C LEU A 315 26.22 13.23 37.70
N GLU A 316 27.05 13.62 38.66
CA GLU A 316 26.93 13.14 40.03
C GLU A 316 25.77 13.82 40.77
N MET A 317 25.51 15.09 40.48
CA MET A 317 24.35 15.81 41.02
C MET A 317 23.03 15.22 40.50
N LYS A 318 22.98 14.81 39.23
CA LYS A 318 21.80 14.17 38.63
C LYS A 318 21.58 12.73 39.15
N ARG A 319 22.64 12.03 39.50
CA ARG A 319 22.56 10.70 40.13
C ARG A 319 22.07 10.80 41.58
N LYS A 320 22.52 11.82 42.32
CA LYS A 320 22.07 12.06 43.70
C LYS A 320 20.60 12.48 43.76
N GLN A 321 20.15 13.36 42.83
CA GLN A 321 18.74 13.74 42.72
C GLN A 321 17.82 12.58 42.30
N ARG A 322 18.30 11.63 41.49
CA ARG A 322 17.52 10.41 41.17
C ARG A 322 17.45 9.43 42.36
N ALA A 323 18.50 9.34 43.15
CA ALA A 323 18.50 8.50 44.34
C ALA A 323 17.57 9.06 45.42
N GLU A 324 17.63 10.37 45.68
CA GLU A 324 16.76 11.06 46.64
C GLU A 324 15.27 11.03 46.24
N LYS A 325 14.99 11.08 44.89
CA LYS A 325 13.62 10.94 44.40
C LYS A 325 13.08 9.51 44.58
N ALA A 326 13.90 8.50 44.28
CA ALA A 326 13.53 7.09 44.48
C ALA A 326 13.31 6.73 45.94
N GLU A 327 14.06 7.35 46.85
CA GLU A 327 13.93 7.14 48.29
C GLU A 327 12.68 7.83 48.86
N ARG A 328 12.31 9.01 48.34
CA ARG A 328 11.02 9.67 48.64
C ARG A 328 9.83 8.87 48.17
N GLU A 329 9.85 8.37 46.92
CA GLU A 329 8.76 7.54 46.39
C GLU A 329 8.62 6.22 47.15
N ARG A 330 9.72 5.69 47.68
CA ARG A 330 9.69 4.51 48.55
C ARG A 330 9.11 4.79 49.93
N MET A 331 9.46 5.93 50.54
CA MET A 331 8.89 6.37 51.81
C MET A 331 7.41 6.76 51.70
N GLU A 332 6.99 7.36 50.60
CA GLU A 332 5.57 7.63 50.34
C GLU A 332 4.76 6.33 50.13
N MET A 333 5.32 5.32 49.50
CA MET A 333 4.67 4.01 49.37
C MET A 333 4.61 3.26 50.70
N GLU A 334 5.65 3.36 51.54
CA GLU A 334 5.69 2.73 52.87
C GLU A 334 4.72 3.46 53.83
N ALA A 335 4.61 4.78 53.75
CA ALA A 335 3.64 5.57 54.49
C ALA A 335 2.18 5.30 54.05
N ALA A 336 1.94 5.07 52.73
CA ALA A 336 0.64 4.68 52.23
C ALA A 336 0.24 3.25 52.63
N ALA A 337 1.22 2.34 52.72
CA ALA A 337 0.98 0.98 53.23
C ALA A 337 0.69 0.95 54.75
N ALA A 338 1.39 1.78 55.53
CA ALA A 338 1.15 1.89 56.98
C ALA A 338 -0.19 2.58 57.33
N ALA A 339 -0.68 3.47 56.41
CA ALA A 339 -1.98 4.13 56.61
C ALA A 339 -3.19 3.23 56.26
N SER A 340 -2.96 2.06 55.63
CA SER A 340 -4.02 1.13 55.26
C SER A 340 -4.32 0.05 56.27
N GLU A 341 -3.55 -0.01 57.39
CA GLU A 341 -3.70 -1.06 58.40
C GLU A 341 -4.57 -0.68 59.63
N HIS A 342 -5.07 0.56 59.71
CA HIS A 342 -5.93 0.97 60.84
C HIS A 342 -7.15 1.74 60.42
N VAL A 343 -8.10 1.07 59.72
CA VAL A 343 -9.53 1.43 59.75
C VAL A 343 -10.35 0.15 59.81
N GLY A 344 -10.53 -0.32 61.00
CA GLY A 344 -11.51 -1.34 61.33
C GLY A 344 -12.92 -0.70 61.25
N MET A 345 -13.71 -1.11 60.24
CA MET A 345 -15.12 -0.75 60.14
C MET A 345 -15.93 -1.79 60.90
N ASP A 346 -16.46 -1.42 62.06
CA ASP A 346 -17.48 -2.19 62.78
C ASP A 346 -18.77 -2.15 61.97
N ILE A 347 -19.17 -3.30 61.45
CA ILE A 347 -20.48 -3.49 60.86
C ILE A 347 -21.41 -4.09 61.89
N SER A 348 -22.21 -3.23 62.51
CA SER A 348 -23.36 -3.69 63.30
C SER A 348 -24.53 -4.00 62.35
N VAL A 349 -24.88 -5.29 62.30
CA VAL A 349 -26.07 -5.77 61.61
C VAL A 349 -27.29 -5.47 62.54
N ALA A 350 -28.11 -4.53 62.16
CA ALA A 350 -29.44 -4.38 62.75
C ALA A 350 -30.43 -5.34 62.05
N LEU A 351 -30.82 -6.38 62.74
CA LEU A 351 -31.96 -7.21 62.35
C LEU A 351 -33.28 -6.44 62.68
N GLY A 352 -34.05 -6.15 61.66
CA GLY A 352 -35.39 -5.60 61.79
C GLY A 352 -36.25 -6.18 60.68
N GLU A 353 -37.24 -6.95 61.14
CA GLU A 353 -38.28 -7.60 60.33
C GLU A 353 -39.17 -6.60 59.58
N GLU A 354 -39.60 -6.88 58.37
CA GLU A 354 -40.99 -7.25 57.98
C GLU A 354 -41.12 -7.18 56.44
N LYS A 355 -41.77 -8.20 55.92
CA LYS A 355 -42.23 -8.32 54.54
C LYS A 355 -43.28 -7.23 54.19
N ALA A 356 -43.00 -6.54 53.08
CA ALA A 356 -44.08 -5.94 52.32
C ALA A 356 -43.87 -6.26 50.83
N THR A 357 -44.70 -7.11 50.29
CA THR A 357 -44.94 -7.31 48.87
C THR A 357 -45.55 -6.05 48.27
N SER A 358 -44.75 -5.32 47.47
CA SER A 358 -45.34 -4.48 46.43
C SER A 358 -44.30 -4.39 45.31
N ASN A 359 -44.67 -4.97 44.15
CA ASN A 359 -43.96 -4.83 42.88
C ASN A 359 -44.11 -3.39 42.38
N THR A 360 -43.24 -2.51 42.83
CA THR A 360 -42.93 -1.25 42.17
C THR A 360 -41.43 -1.09 42.26
N VAL A 361 -40.78 -1.56 41.19
CA VAL A 361 -39.39 -1.20 40.93
C VAL A 361 -39.34 0.32 40.89
N SER A 362 -38.73 0.95 41.90
CA SER A 362 -38.63 2.41 41.92
C SER A 362 -37.84 2.87 40.69
N ASN A 363 -38.32 3.89 40.00
CA ASN A 363 -37.66 4.51 38.85
C ASN A 363 -36.20 4.92 39.16
N ALA A 364 -35.80 5.04 40.42
CA ALA A 364 -34.43 5.34 40.84
C ALA A 364 -33.47 4.15 40.77
N GLU A 365 -33.97 2.90 40.94
CA GLU A 365 -33.12 1.70 40.79
C GLU A 365 -32.88 1.34 39.30
N VAL A 366 -33.86 1.63 38.43
CA VAL A 366 -33.75 1.46 36.98
C VAL A 366 -32.72 2.43 36.41
N LEU A 367 -32.59 3.65 36.97
CA LEU A 367 -31.62 4.66 36.54
C LEU A 367 -30.16 4.37 36.97
N ASN A 368 -29.97 3.50 37.97
CA ASN A 368 -28.62 3.17 38.48
C ASN A 368 -28.02 1.90 37.88
N THR A 369 -28.82 1.07 37.21
CA THR A 369 -28.30 -0.12 36.52
C THR A 369 -27.77 0.25 35.14
N PRO A 370 -26.50 -0.07 34.80
CA PRO A 370 -25.94 0.23 33.48
C PRO A 370 -26.81 -0.41 32.39
N ILE A 371 -27.04 0.32 31.28
CA ILE A 371 -27.74 -0.22 30.11
C ILE A 371 -26.93 -1.41 29.58
N ASN A 372 -27.58 -2.56 29.40
CA ASN A 372 -26.95 -3.70 28.81
C ASN A 372 -26.95 -3.57 27.25
N PRO A 373 -25.81 -3.36 26.58
CA PRO A 373 -25.80 -3.18 25.13
C PRO A 373 -26.24 -4.41 24.35
N LYS A 374 -26.39 -5.58 25.03
CA LYS A 374 -26.82 -6.81 24.39
C LYS A 374 -28.37 -6.95 24.35
N GLU A 375 -29.10 -6.06 24.99
CA GLU A 375 -30.58 -6.03 24.90
C GLU A 375 -31.03 -5.66 23.47
N PRO A 376 -32.13 -6.26 23.00
CA PRO A 376 -33.00 -7.26 23.69
C PRO A 376 -32.51 -8.71 23.61
N PHE A 377 -31.34 -8.97 22.99
CA PHE A 377 -30.89 -10.32 22.67
C PHE A 377 -29.90 -10.88 23.71
N THR A 378 -30.13 -10.68 24.97
CA THR A 378 -29.23 -11.13 26.08
C THR A 378 -29.04 -12.64 26.14
N LYS A 379 -29.97 -13.43 25.53
CA LYS A 379 -29.89 -14.90 25.45
C LYS A 379 -28.97 -15.41 24.30
N TYR A 380 -28.41 -14.52 23.49
CA TYR A 380 -27.47 -14.91 22.44
C TYR A 380 -26.23 -15.59 23.04
N LYS A 381 -25.87 -16.76 22.50
CA LYS A 381 -24.70 -17.53 22.92
C LYS A 381 -23.65 -17.46 21.80
N TYR A 382 -22.43 -17.14 22.18
CA TYR A 382 -21.30 -17.13 21.22
C TYR A 382 -21.07 -18.53 20.64
N PRO A 383 -20.56 -18.64 19.40
CA PRO A 383 -20.19 -19.92 18.81
C PRO A 383 -19.23 -20.68 19.70
N THR A 384 -19.42 -22.00 19.80
CA THR A 384 -18.58 -22.89 20.61
C THR A 384 -17.42 -23.46 19.78
N LEU A 385 -16.31 -23.78 20.44
CA LEU A 385 -15.12 -24.36 19.75
C LEU A 385 -15.39 -25.71 19.09
N ASN A 386 -16.44 -26.43 19.52
CA ASN A 386 -16.83 -27.72 18.91
C ASN A 386 -17.32 -27.61 17.47
N LEU A 387 -17.66 -26.41 16.99
CA LEU A 387 -18.04 -26.14 15.60
C LEU A 387 -16.83 -26.19 14.66
N LEU A 388 -15.65 -26.00 15.22
CA LEU A 388 -14.39 -26.03 14.50
C LEU A 388 -13.81 -27.45 14.48
N LYS A 389 -13.03 -27.77 13.45
CA LYS A 389 -12.36 -29.03 13.30
C LYS A 389 -11.10 -29.04 14.17
N LYS A 390 -10.98 -30.06 15.00
CA LYS A 390 -9.72 -30.36 15.68
C LYS A 390 -8.81 -31.08 14.73
N TYR A 391 -7.69 -30.47 14.43
CA TYR A 391 -6.58 -31.17 13.79
C TYR A 391 -5.75 -31.75 14.93
N ASP A 392 -5.28 -32.99 14.76
CA ASP A 392 -4.41 -33.61 15.76
C ASP A 392 -3.21 -32.67 15.99
N ASP A 393 -3.25 -31.95 17.09
CA ASP A 393 -2.09 -31.29 17.66
C ASP A 393 -1.16 -32.40 18.19
N GLN A 394 -0.68 -33.29 17.32
CA GLN A 394 0.51 -34.02 17.63
C GLN A 394 1.55 -32.95 17.93
N GLU A 395 2.03 -32.95 19.16
CA GLU A 395 3.19 -32.16 19.57
C GLU A 395 4.14 -32.16 18.40
N VAL A 396 4.57 -30.96 17.97
CA VAL A 396 5.43 -30.80 16.80
C VAL A 396 6.49 -31.90 16.91
N SER A 397 6.31 -33.02 16.20
CA SER A 397 7.31 -34.08 16.21
C SER A 397 8.53 -33.46 15.55
N ILE A 398 9.43 -32.98 16.40
CA ILE A 398 10.67 -32.36 15.95
C ILE A 398 11.43 -33.50 15.31
N ASP A 399 11.52 -33.49 13.99
CA ASP A 399 12.41 -34.40 13.28
C ASP A 399 13.85 -33.92 13.50
N GLU A 400 14.46 -34.41 14.58
CA GLU A 400 15.81 -34.03 14.96
C GLU A 400 16.83 -34.37 13.88
N GLU A 401 16.59 -35.44 13.12
CA GLU A 401 17.48 -35.84 12.04
C GLU A 401 17.44 -34.83 10.88
N GLU A 402 16.23 -34.36 10.52
CA GLU A 402 16.06 -33.26 9.55
C GLU A 402 16.78 -32.00 10.02
N GLN A 403 16.62 -31.63 11.30
CA GLN A 403 17.23 -30.42 11.82
C GLN A 403 18.76 -30.50 11.87
N LYS A 404 19.30 -31.65 12.23
CA LYS A 404 20.74 -31.91 12.22
C LYS A 404 21.31 -31.91 10.79
N ALA A 405 20.59 -32.51 9.84
CA ALA A 405 20.98 -32.53 8.44
C ALA A 405 21.00 -31.12 7.83
N ASN A 406 19.94 -30.33 8.06
CA ASN A 406 19.83 -28.96 7.58
C ASN A 406 20.90 -28.05 8.19
N LYS A 407 21.13 -28.16 9.52
CA LYS A 407 22.22 -27.46 10.21
C LYS A 407 23.58 -27.73 9.55
N ASN A 408 23.89 -29.01 9.29
CA ASN A 408 25.19 -29.39 8.71
C ASN A 408 25.34 -28.87 7.28
N ARG A 409 24.28 -28.95 6.46
CA ARG A 409 24.30 -28.41 5.10
C ARG A 409 24.51 -26.89 5.08
N ILE A 410 23.82 -26.16 5.97
CA ILE A 410 24.00 -24.70 6.09
C ILE A 410 25.45 -24.35 6.47
N ILE A 411 26.02 -25.08 7.44
CA ILE A 411 27.41 -24.87 7.87
C ILE A 411 28.38 -25.19 6.72
N GLU A 412 28.18 -26.27 6.01
CA GLU A 412 29.00 -26.70 4.89
C GLU A 412 29.00 -25.65 3.76
N VAL A 413 27.82 -25.21 3.32
CA VAL A 413 27.69 -24.18 2.28
C VAL A 413 28.42 -22.89 2.72
N LEU A 414 28.14 -22.40 3.93
CA LEU A 414 28.77 -21.17 4.41
C LEU A 414 30.28 -21.30 4.51
N ASN A 415 30.81 -22.43 4.96
CA ASN A 415 32.23 -22.70 5.03
C ASN A 415 32.89 -22.78 3.63
N ASN A 416 32.23 -23.45 2.65
CA ASN A 416 32.70 -23.55 1.28
C ASN A 416 32.87 -22.17 0.63
N PHE A 417 31.99 -21.21 0.97
CA PHE A 417 32.10 -19.81 0.54
C PHE A 417 32.95 -18.94 1.47
N GLY A 418 33.70 -19.53 2.41
CA GLY A 418 34.61 -18.83 3.31
C GLY A 418 33.88 -17.90 4.30
N VAL A 419 32.71 -18.33 4.79
CA VAL A 419 31.93 -17.69 5.85
C VAL A 419 32.03 -18.57 7.10
N GLN A 420 32.83 -18.15 8.08
CA GLN A 420 32.95 -18.86 9.35
C GLN A 420 31.83 -18.47 10.30
N ILE A 421 31.30 -19.45 11.04
CA ILE A 421 30.20 -19.31 12.01
C ILE A 421 30.72 -19.59 13.40
N LYS A 422 30.31 -18.73 14.39
CA LYS A 422 30.58 -18.98 15.82
C LYS A 422 29.57 -19.95 16.42
N THR A 423 28.28 -19.66 16.22
CA THR A 423 27.18 -20.46 16.77
C THR A 423 26.01 -20.53 15.79
N ILE A 424 25.26 -21.62 15.83
CA ILE A 424 24.00 -21.80 15.12
C ILE A 424 22.96 -22.38 16.08
N ARG A 425 21.77 -21.76 16.13
CA ARG A 425 20.64 -22.18 16.96
C ARG A 425 19.42 -22.38 16.06
N ALA A 426 18.71 -23.48 16.22
CA ALA A 426 17.47 -23.74 15.50
C ALA A 426 16.25 -23.48 16.41
N THR A 427 15.25 -22.78 15.89
CA THR A 427 13.92 -22.61 16.50
C THR A 427 12.89 -23.18 15.55
N VAL A 428 12.26 -24.29 15.92
CA VAL A 428 11.29 -24.97 15.07
C VAL A 428 9.91 -24.34 15.24
N GLY A 429 9.36 -23.84 14.15
CA GLY A 429 8.01 -23.31 14.07
C GLY A 429 7.03 -24.26 13.38
N PRO A 430 5.76 -23.85 13.20
CA PRO A 430 4.73 -24.72 12.62
C PRO A 430 4.98 -25.09 11.16
N THR A 431 5.53 -24.20 10.37
CA THR A 431 5.75 -24.38 8.92
C THR A 431 7.19 -24.18 8.49
N ILE A 432 7.96 -23.47 9.30
CA ILE A 432 9.35 -23.14 9.04
C ILE A 432 10.19 -23.31 10.30
N THR A 433 11.48 -23.58 10.09
CA THR A 433 12.50 -23.53 11.15
C THR A 433 13.39 -22.31 10.94
N LEU A 434 13.61 -21.54 12.00
CA LEU A 434 14.53 -20.40 12.02
C LEU A 434 15.90 -20.86 12.52
N TYR A 435 16.92 -20.81 11.69
CA TYR A 435 18.31 -20.99 12.06
C TYR A 435 18.94 -19.63 12.36
N GLU A 436 19.17 -19.34 13.65
CA GLU A 436 19.88 -18.15 14.10
C GLU A 436 21.38 -18.40 14.06
N ILE A 437 22.11 -17.64 13.26
CA ILE A 437 23.54 -17.81 13.04
C ILE A 437 24.27 -16.59 13.56
N GLN A 438 25.33 -16.82 14.34
CA GLN A 438 26.26 -15.78 14.73
C GLN A 438 27.52 -15.93 13.85
N PRO A 439 27.78 -15.00 12.91
CA PRO A 439 28.98 -15.05 12.08
C PRO A 439 30.23 -14.74 12.91
N ALA A 440 31.38 -15.22 12.45
CA ALA A 440 32.67 -14.85 13.02
C ALA A 440 32.97 -13.36 12.76
N GLU A 441 33.90 -12.80 13.54
CA GLU A 441 34.33 -11.42 13.39
C GLU A 441 34.94 -11.16 12.01
N GLY A 442 34.61 -10.01 11.43
CA GLY A 442 35.08 -9.64 10.07
C GLY A 442 34.21 -10.14 8.91
N VAL A 443 33.21 -11.01 9.15
CA VAL A 443 32.29 -11.47 8.10
C VAL A 443 31.28 -10.39 7.78
N ARG A 444 31.21 -10.00 6.50
CA ARG A 444 30.21 -9.03 6.01
C ARG A 444 28.84 -9.69 5.85
N ILE A 445 27.81 -9.08 6.41
CA ILE A 445 26.42 -9.54 6.34
C ILE A 445 25.96 -9.72 4.89
N SER A 446 26.35 -8.84 3.97
CA SER A 446 26.01 -8.94 2.55
C SER A 446 26.52 -10.23 1.90
N LYS A 447 27.67 -10.78 2.36
CA LYS A 447 28.20 -12.04 1.84
C LYS A 447 27.26 -13.20 2.14
N ILE A 448 26.70 -13.25 3.36
CA ILE A 448 25.74 -14.30 3.73
C ILE A 448 24.40 -14.12 3.00
N LYS A 449 23.94 -12.86 2.87
CA LYS A 449 22.68 -12.58 2.18
C LYS A 449 22.70 -12.95 0.70
N ASN A 450 23.86 -12.82 0.04
CA ASN A 450 23.99 -13.18 -1.37
C ASN A 450 24.08 -14.70 -1.61
N LEU A 451 24.25 -15.52 -0.56
CA LEU A 451 24.27 -16.98 -0.63
C LEU A 451 22.88 -17.60 -0.41
N GLU A 452 21.82 -16.80 -0.48
CA GLU A 452 20.44 -17.25 -0.26
C GLU A 452 20.06 -18.39 -1.23
N ASP A 453 20.34 -18.22 -2.52
CA ASP A 453 20.03 -19.20 -3.55
C ASP A 453 20.90 -20.47 -3.42
N ASP A 454 22.18 -20.31 -3.07
CA ASP A 454 23.10 -21.43 -2.86
C ASP A 454 22.70 -22.30 -1.67
N ILE A 455 22.28 -21.66 -0.57
CA ILE A 455 21.77 -22.34 0.61
C ILE A 455 20.44 -23.04 0.30
N ALA A 456 19.53 -22.38 -0.42
CA ALA A 456 18.26 -22.95 -0.83
C ALA A 456 18.46 -24.20 -1.70
N LEU A 457 19.38 -24.15 -2.65
CA LEU A 457 19.76 -25.27 -3.51
C LEU A 457 20.32 -26.44 -2.70
N SER A 458 21.25 -26.20 -1.79
CA SER A 458 21.85 -27.24 -0.95
C SER A 458 20.84 -27.92 -0.04
N LEU A 459 19.87 -27.17 0.47
CA LEU A 459 18.79 -27.69 1.31
C LEU A 459 17.67 -28.37 0.50
N ALA A 460 17.72 -28.30 -0.85
CA ALA A 460 16.61 -28.68 -1.75
C ALA A 460 15.28 -28.05 -1.33
N ALA A 461 15.32 -26.81 -0.80
CA ALA A 461 14.16 -26.10 -0.30
C ALA A 461 13.52 -25.25 -1.43
N LEU A 462 12.19 -25.21 -1.49
CA LEU A 462 11.42 -24.42 -2.45
C LEU A 462 11.62 -22.88 -2.33
N GLY A 463 12.34 -22.45 -1.31
CA GLY A 463 12.70 -21.07 -1.05
C GLY A 463 13.09 -20.93 0.42
N ILE A 464 14.12 -20.16 0.68
CA ILE A 464 14.51 -19.75 2.03
C ILE A 464 14.38 -18.23 2.12
N ARG A 465 14.46 -17.68 3.32
CA ARG A 465 14.52 -16.24 3.52
C ARG A 465 15.59 -15.91 4.54
N ILE A 466 16.44 -14.94 4.21
CA ILE A 466 17.51 -14.49 5.12
C ILE A 466 17.12 -13.16 5.76
N ILE A 467 17.02 -13.14 7.09
CA ILE A 467 16.83 -11.94 7.90
C ILE A 467 18.19 -11.51 8.44
N ALA A 468 18.73 -10.43 7.95
CA ALA A 468 20.07 -10.02 8.29
C ALA A 468 20.17 -8.49 8.48
N PRO A 469 20.39 -8.00 9.71
CA PRO A 469 20.40 -8.75 10.99
C PRO A 469 18.99 -9.03 11.53
N ILE A 470 18.88 -9.97 12.52
CA ILE A 470 17.65 -10.10 13.30
C ILE A 470 17.54 -8.87 14.23
N PRO A 471 16.41 -8.15 14.22
CA PRO A 471 16.21 -6.98 15.06
C PRO A 471 16.41 -7.29 16.55
N GLY A 472 17.20 -6.45 17.22
CA GLY A 472 17.50 -6.61 18.64
C GLY A 472 18.46 -7.77 19.00
N LYS A 473 18.87 -8.60 18.04
CA LYS A 473 19.85 -9.66 18.20
C LYS A 473 21.01 -9.44 17.24
N GLY A 474 22.24 -9.62 17.66
CA GLY A 474 23.43 -9.52 16.78
C GLY A 474 23.61 -10.73 15.85
N THR A 475 22.56 -11.43 15.50
CA THR A 475 22.54 -12.68 14.73
C THR A 475 21.84 -12.51 13.38
N ILE A 476 22.07 -13.45 12.49
CA ILE A 476 21.42 -13.56 11.17
C ILE A 476 20.47 -14.76 11.24
N GLY A 477 19.24 -14.58 10.77
CA GLY A 477 18.24 -15.64 10.68
C GLY A 477 18.16 -16.21 9.27
N ILE A 478 18.18 -17.54 9.16
CA ILE A 478 17.84 -18.26 7.92
C ILE A 478 16.56 -19.04 8.21
N GLU A 479 15.48 -18.67 7.53
CA GLU A 479 14.18 -19.31 7.61
C GLU A 479 14.09 -20.42 6.56
N VAL A 480 13.99 -21.67 6.99
CA VAL A 480 13.95 -22.86 6.13
C VAL A 480 12.59 -23.54 6.27
N PRO A 481 11.89 -23.87 5.16
CA PRO A 481 10.65 -24.63 5.21
C PRO A 481 10.84 -26.01 5.85
N ASN A 482 9.92 -26.42 6.72
CA ASN A 482 9.90 -27.78 7.28
C ASN A 482 9.45 -28.76 6.19
N ALA A 483 10.01 -29.96 6.14
CA ALA A 483 9.58 -31.02 5.21
C ALA A 483 8.11 -31.41 5.44
N LYS A 484 7.68 -31.44 6.70
CA LYS A 484 6.29 -31.61 7.10
C LYS A 484 5.79 -30.33 7.77
N ALA A 485 4.97 -29.56 7.07
CA ALA A 485 4.35 -28.36 7.63
C ALA A 485 3.11 -28.74 8.44
N ASN A 486 3.00 -28.21 9.67
CA ASN A 486 1.83 -28.41 10.52
C ASN A 486 0.76 -27.38 10.20
N ILE A 487 -0.51 -27.83 10.16
CA ILE A 487 -1.65 -26.94 9.97
C ILE A 487 -1.92 -26.17 11.27
N VAL A 488 -1.93 -24.85 11.20
CA VAL A 488 -2.35 -24.00 12.32
C VAL A 488 -3.87 -23.88 12.28
N SER A 489 -4.56 -24.66 13.13
CA SER A 489 -6.03 -24.67 13.15
C SER A 489 -6.60 -23.41 13.78
N MET A 490 -7.75 -22.93 13.30
CA MET A 490 -8.48 -21.81 13.92
C MET A 490 -8.93 -22.17 15.34
N GLU A 491 -9.27 -23.45 15.59
CA GLU A 491 -9.62 -23.95 16.92
C GLU A 491 -8.49 -23.70 17.92
N SER A 492 -7.24 -24.09 17.59
CA SER A 492 -6.09 -23.94 18.49
C SER A 492 -5.81 -22.47 18.83
N ILE A 493 -6.08 -21.55 17.91
CA ILE A 493 -5.90 -20.11 18.13
C ILE A 493 -6.99 -19.55 19.04
N LEU A 494 -8.25 -19.85 18.73
CA LEU A 494 -9.38 -19.35 19.51
C LEU A 494 -9.44 -19.97 20.91
N ASN A 495 -8.97 -21.20 21.09
CA ASN A 495 -8.86 -21.89 22.38
C ASN A 495 -7.71 -21.36 23.25
N SER A 496 -6.79 -20.58 22.68
CA SER A 496 -5.64 -20.07 23.44
C SER A 496 -6.07 -19.12 24.56
N LYS A 497 -5.37 -19.18 25.71
CA LYS A 497 -5.58 -18.26 26.81
C LYS A 497 -5.48 -16.80 26.39
N LYS A 498 -4.57 -16.48 25.48
CA LYS A 498 -4.35 -15.14 24.94
C LYS A 498 -5.60 -14.58 24.22
N PHE A 499 -6.33 -15.43 23.48
CA PHE A 499 -7.58 -15.03 22.82
C PHE A 499 -8.74 -14.99 23.79
N GLN A 500 -8.86 -15.98 24.67
CA GLN A 500 -10.00 -16.05 25.61
C GLN A 500 -10.03 -14.90 26.61
N GLU A 501 -8.87 -14.50 27.15
CA GLU A 501 -8.74 -13.45 28.16
C GLU A 501 -8.48 -12.04 27.57
N THR A 502 -8.52 -11.88 26.24
CA THR A 502 -8.19 -10.60 25.60
C THR A 502 -9.20 -9.50 25.95
N LYS A 503 -8.69 -8.30 26.23
CA LYS A 503 -9.46 -7.07 26.44
C LYS A 503 -9.50 -6.17 25.19
N MET A 504 -9.12 -6.70 24.02
CA MET A 504 -9.15 -5.96 22.76
C MET A 504 -10.59 -5.69 22.33
N GLU A 505 -10.81 -4.52 21.70
CA GLU A 505 -12.16 -4.14 21.22
C GLU A 505 -12.58 -4.98 20.01
N LEU A 506 -11.70 -5.11 19.01
CA LEU A 506 -11.92 -5.91 17.81
C LEU A 506 -10.76 -6.88 17.60
N PRO A 507 -10.68 -7.97 18.38
CA PRO A 507 -9.58 -8.92 18.28
C PRO A 507 -9.69 -9.72 16.98
N ILE A 508 -8.67 -9.65 16.14
CA ILE A 508 -8.48 -10.53 15.01
C ILE A 508 -7.30 -11.45 15.27
N ALA A 509 -7.58 -12.74 15.28
CA ALA A 509 -6.60 -13.79 15.51
C ALA A 509 -6.09 -14.26 14.13
N LEU A 510 -4.85 -13.89 13.80
CA LEU A 510 -4.30 -14.10 12.48
C LEU A 510 -3.60 -15.46 12.32
N GLY A 511 -3.04 -16.04 13.39
CA GLY A 511 -2.33 -17.29 13.30
C GLY A 511 -1.27 -17.48 14.37
N LYS A 512 -0.19 -18.21 14.05
CA LYS A 512 0.98 -18.42 14.91
C LYS A 512 2.25 -17.85 14.29
N THR A 513 3.12 -17.29 15.15
CA THR A 513 4.46 -16.84 14.76
C THR A 513 5.42 -18.03 14.56
N ILE A 514 6.64 -17.75 14.13
CA ILE A 514 7.72 -18.74 14.02
C ILE A 514 8.01 -19.40 15.39
N THR A 515 7.85 -18.66 16.49
CA THR A 515 8.01 -19.17 17.86
C THR A 515 6.80 -19.93 18.39
N ASN A 516 5.86 -20.29 17.51
CA ASN A 516 4.61 -20.99 17.83
C ASN A 516 3.66 -20.22 18.77
N GLU A 517 3.87 -18.91 18.94
CA GLU A 517 3.01 -18.05 19.75
C GLU A 517 1.81 -17.58 18.92
N VAL A 518 0.64 -17.52 19.57
CA VAL A 518 -0.56 -16.96 18.95
C VAL A 518 -0.37 -15.47 18.62
N PHE A 519 -0.54 -15.14 17.35
CA PHE A 519 -0.47 -13.77 16.86
C PHE A 519 -1.86 -13.21 16.62
N MET A 520 -2.18 -12.14 17.31
CA MET A 520 -3.47 -11.45 17.23
C MET A 520 -3.27 -9.95 17.35
N VAL A 521 -4.14 -9.20 16.69
CA VAL A 521 -4.11 -7.74 16.68
C VAL A 521 -5.51 -7.16 16.95
N ASP A 522 -5.56 -5.93 17.43
CA ASP A 522 -6.80 -5.20 17.67
C ASP A 522 -7.10 -4.28 16.48
N LEU A 523 -8.13 -4.60 15.69
CA LEU A 523 -8.52 -3.80 14.52
C LEU A 523 -8.94 -2.38 14.93
N ALA A 524 -9.47 -2.17 16.14
CA ALA A 524 -9.79 -0.84 16.62
C ALA A 524 -8.55 0.05 16.83
N LYS A 525 -7.38 -0.55 17.11
CA LYS A 525 -6.09 0.15 17.21
C LYS A 525 -5.43 0.34 15.85
N ILE A 526 -5.61 -0.63 14.95
CA ILE A 526 -5.11 -0.60 13.57
C ILE A 526 -6.34 -0.45 12.68
N PRO A 527 -6.78 0.78 12.43
CA PRO A 527 -8.14 1.04 11.97
C PRO A 527 -8.47 0.43 10.62
N HIS A 528 -7.46 0.31 9.75
CA HIS A 528 -7.64 -0.18 8.39
C HIS A 528 -6.52 -1.13 8.03
N LEU A 529 -6.86 -2.20 7.30
CA LEU A 529 -5.98 -3.30 6.98
C LEU A 529 -5.98 -3.55 5.46
N LEU A 530 -4.80 -3.55 4.87
CA LEU A 530 -4.59 -3.97 3.48
C LEU A 530 -4.13 -5.43 3.47
N VAL A 531 -4.80 -6.28 2.70
CA VAL A 531 -4.47 -7.69 2.54
C VAL A 531 -4.19 -7.98 1.07
N ALA A 532 -3.01 -8.50 0.75
CA ALA A 532 -2.70 -8.84 -0.63
C ALA A 532 -1.95 -10.17 -0.75
N GLY A 533 -2.10 -10.83 -1.90
CA GLY A 533 -1.41 -12.09 -2.18
C GLY A 533 -1.88 -12.71 -3.49
N ALA A 534 -1.06 -13.56 -4.08
CA ALA A 534 -1.42 -14.26 -5.32
C ALA A 534 -2.56 -15.27 -5.08
N THR A 535 -3.24 -15.63 -6.16
CA THR A 535 -4.35 -16.60 -6.12
C THR A 535 -3.91 -17.93 -5.49
N GLY A 536 -4.73 -18.48 -4.59
CA GLY A 536 -4.46 -19.74 -3.91
C GLY A 536 -3.39 -19.69 -2.82
N GLN A 537 -2.85 -18.51 -2.45
CA GLN A 537 -1.79 -18.41 -1.44
C GLN A 537 -2.30 -18.16 -0.01
N GLY A 538 -3.62 -18.08 0.19
CA GLY A 538 -4.23 -18.02 1.53
C GLY A 538 -4.98 -16.72 1.83
N LYS A 539 -5.15 -15.79 0.88
CA LYS A 539 -5.88 -14.53 1.06
C LYS A 539 -7.30 -14.76 1.61
N SER A 540 -8.08 -15.60 0.97
CA SER A 540 -9.47 -15.90 1.35
C SER A 540 -9.55 -16.60 2.71
N VAL A 541 -8.63 -17.52 2.99
CA VAL A 541 -8.51 -18.14 4.32
C VAL A 541 -8.20 -17.11 5.40
N GLY A 542 -7.32 -16.15 5.10
CA GLY A 542 -7.00 -15.05 6.01
C GLY A 542 -8.19 -14.14 6.30
N LEU A 543 -8.98 -13.79 5.29
CA LEU A 543 -10.23 -13.03 5.48
C LEU A 543 -11.25 -13.80 6.31
N ASN A 544 -11.39 -15.08 6.05
CA ASN A 544 -12.26 -15.96 6.82
C ASN A 544 -11.81 -16.11 8.27
N ALA A 545 -10.51 -16.22 8.53
CA ALA A 545 -9.96 -16.23 9.88
C ALA A 545 -10.26 -14.93 10.65
N ILE A 546 -10.17 -13.79 9.96
CA ILE A 546 -10.51 -12.48 10.55
C ILE A 546 -12.00 -12.42 10.91
N ILE A 547 -12.90 -12.77 9.98
CA ILE A 547 -14.35 -12.75 10.20
C ILE A 547 -14.71 -13.71 11.33
N THR A 548 -14.19 -14.94 11.31
CA THR A 548 -14.42 -15.95 12.35
C THR A 548 -13.99 -15.44 13.73
N SER A 549 -12.82 -14.79 13.83
CA SER A 549 -12.33 -14.21 15.09
C SER A 549 -13.33 -13.20 15.67
N LEU A 550 -13.88 -12.34 14.82
CA LEU A 550 -14.85 -11.32 15.22
C LEU A 550 -16.18 -11.95 15.67
N LEU A 551 -16.69 -12.95 14.94
CA LEU A 551 -17.95 -13.65 15.25
C LEU A 551 -17.86 -14.43 16.58
N TYR A 552 -16.69 -14.95 16.95
CA TYR A 552 -16.47 -15.64 18.24
C TYR A 552 -16.39 -14.70 19.44
N LYS A 553 -16.17 -13.41 19.23
CA LYS A 553 -15.91 -12.47 20.35
C LYS A 553 -16.93 -11.35 20.47
N LYS A 554 -17.70 -11.04 19.42
CA LYS A 554 -18.61 -9.91 19.40
C LYS A 554 -20.08 -10.34 19.29
N HIS A 555 -20.91 -9.58 20.00
CA HIS A 555 -22.37 -9.75 19.94
C HIS A 555 -22.93 -9.05 18.68
N PRO A 556 -24.06 -9.53 18.09
CA PRO A 556 -24.69 -8.88 16.92
C PRO A 556 -25.01 -7.39 17.11
N ASN A 557 -25.31 -6.95 18.33
CA ASN A 557 -25.54 -5.54 18.64
C ASN A 557 -24.25 -4.72 18.79
N GLU A 558 -23.09 -5.38 18.96
CA GLU A 558 -21.80 -4.71 19.13
C GLU A 558 -20.99 -4.61 17.84
N LEU A 559 -21.31 -5.44 16.83
CA LEU A 559 -20.60 -5.54 15.57
C LEU A 559 -21.54 -5.69 14.39
N LYS A 560 -21.27 -4.93 13.34
CA LYS A 560 -21.89 -5.09 12.03
C LYS A 560 -20.82 -5.23 10.95
N LEU A 561 -21.09 -6.03 9.93
CA LEU A 561 -20.23 -6.30 8.80
C LEU A 561 -20.84 -5.72 7.53
N VAL A 562 -20.02 -5.18 6.66
CA VAL A 562 -20.36 -4.84 5.27
C VAL A 562 -19.42 -5.64 4.39
N LEU A 563 -19.96 -6.63 3.68
CA LEU A 563 -19.20 -7.54 2.85
C LEU A 563 -19.39 -7.20 1.37
N ILE A 564 -18.29 -6.96 0.69
CA ILE A 564 -18.22 -6.58 -0.73
C ILE A 564 -17.44 -7.64 -1.48
N ASP A 565 -18.12 -8.37 -2.37
CA ASP A 565 -17.57 -9.48 -3.15
C ASP A 565 -17.95 -9.36 -4.63
N PRO A 566 -17.18 -8.63 -5.43
CA PRO A 566 -17.46 -8.44 -6.86
C PRO A 566 -17.46 -9.74 -7.65
N LYS A 567 -16.84 -10.81 -7.13
CA LYS A 567 -16.72 -12.12 -7.79
C LYS A 567 -17.80 -13.11 -7.43
N LYS A 568 -18.61 -12.84 -6.40
CA LYS A 568 -19.69 -13.72 -5.88
C LYS A 568 -19.22 -15.11 -5.41
N VAL A 569 -17.98 -15.22 -4.90
CA VAL A 569 -17.37 -16.50 -4.57
C VAL A 569 -17.05 -16.65 -3.09
N GLU A 570 -16.36 -15.66 -2.52
CA GLU A 570 -15.72 -15.80 -1.22
C GLU A 570 -16.65 -15.59 -0.04
N PHE A 571 -17.59 -14.64 -0.13
CA PHE A 571 -18.46 -14.27 0.98
C PHE A 571 -19.86 -14.84 0.92
N SER A 572 -20.23 -15.56 -0.13
CA SER A 572 -21.56 -16.19 -0.28
C SER A 572 -21.92 -17.10 0.90
N VAL A 573 -20.94 -17.72 1.54
CA VAL A 573 -21.11 -18.58 2.72
C VAL A 573 -21.70 -17.83 3.93
N TYR A 574 -21.54 -16.48 4.01
CA TYR A 574 -22.04 -15.64 5.10
C TYR A 574 -23.49 -15.16 4.89
N SER A 575 -24.15 -15.50 3.78
CA SER A 575 -25.53 -15.10 3.49
C SER A 575 -26.54 -15.50 4.59
N ARG A 576 -26.27 -16.59 5.33
CA ARG A 576 -27.13 -17.06 6.42
C ARG A 576 -27.16 -16.17 7.67
N ILE A 577 -26.13 -15.34 7.87
CA ILE A 577 -26.01 -14.46 9.06
C ILE A 577 -26.29 -12.99 8.74
N THR A 578 -26.81 -12.69 7.56
CA THR A 578 -27.08 -11.32 7.09
C THR A 578 -27.93 -10.53 8.05
N ASN A 579 -29.04 -11.08 8.50
CA ASN A 579 -29.95 -10.38 9.41
C ASN A 579 -29.32 -10.03 10.76
N LYS A 580 -28.34 -10.84 11.20
CA LYS A 580 -27.76 -10.66 12.54
C LYS A 580 -26.56 -9.73 12.54
N PHE A 581 -25.65 -9.91 11.60
CA PHE A 581 -24.37 -9.24 11.61
C PHE A 581 -24.14 -8.27 10.48
N MET A 582 -25.01 -8.20 9.44
CA MET A 582 -24.76 -7.30 8.31
C MET A 582 -25.39 -5.93 8.51
N ALA A 583 -24.79 -4.95 7.80
CA ALA A 583 -25.39 -3.64 7.57
C ALA A 583 -25.57 -3.45 6.06
N ALA A 584 -26.73 -2.99 5.63
CA ALA A 584 -27.08 -2.81 4.22
C ALA A 584 -27.84 -1.49 4.02
N VAL A 585 -27.80 -0.96 2.80
CA VAL A 585 -28.63 0.19 2.41
C VAL A 585 -30.07 -0.30 2.24
N PRO A 586 -31.10 0.50 2.59
CA PRO A 586 -32.49 0.15 2.34
C PRO A 586 -32.71 -0.27 0.87
N ASP A 587 -33.69 -1.16 0.65
CA ASP A 587 -34.07 -1.71 -0.67
C ASP A 587 -33.04 -2.65 -1.33
N GLU A 588 -31.99 -3.08 -0.61
CA GLU A 588 -31.05 -4.09 -1.11
C GLU A 588 -31.53 -5.51 -0.78
N GLU A 589 -31.92 -6.26 -1.81
CA GLU A 589 -32.33 -7.67 -1.66
C GLU A 589 -31.20 -8.58 -1.18
N GLU A 590 -29.96 -8.28 -1.59
CA GLU A 590 -28.75 -9.03 -1.24
C GLU A 590 -27.83 -8.19 -0.36
N PRO A 591 -27.71 -8.49 0.96
CA PRO A 591 -26.82 -7.76 1.87
C PRO A 591 -25.33 -7.94 1.58
N ILE A 592 -24.92 -8.97 0.81
CA ILE A 592 -23.57 -9.14 0.29
C ILE A 592 -23.48 -8.42 -1.06
N ILE A 593 -22.68 -7.36 -1.11
CA ILE A 593 -22.68 -6.43 -2.23
C ILE A 593 -21.78 -6.95 -3.35
N THR A 594 -22.37 -7.16 -4.51
CA THR A 594 -21.67 -7.76 -5.68
C THR A 594 -21.60 -6.81 -6.88
N ASP A 595 -22.52 -5.86 -6.98
CA ASP A 595 -22.59 -4.88 -8.06
C ASP A 595 -21.81 -3.61 -7.70
N VAL A 596 -21.05 -3.09 -8.67
CA VAL A 596 -20.16 -1.93 -8.47
C VAL A 596 -20.94 -0.65 -8.15
N THR A 597 -22.11 -0.45 -8.77
CA THR A 597 -22.96 0.72 -8.50
C THR A 597 -23.48 0.68 -7.07
N LYS A 598 -23.90 -0.51 -6.60
CA LYS A 598 -24.32 -0.74 -5.22
C LYS A 598 -23.16 -0.54 -4.23
N VAL A 599 -21.91 -0.93 -4.62
CA VAL A 599 -20.70 -0.66 -3.82
C VAL A 599 -20.51 0.84 -3.62
N VAL A 600 -20.59 1.64 -4.69
CA VAL A 600 -20.46 3.11 -4.62
C VAL A 600 -21.55 3.69 -3.71
N ARG A 601 -22.81 3.26 -3.88
CA ARG A 601 -23.93 3.69 -3.04
C ARG A 601 -23.69 3.37 -1.56
N THR A 602 -23.22 2.16 -1.25
CA THR A 602 -22.93 1.75 0.14
C THR A 602 -21.76 2.52 0.75
N LEU A 603 -20.68 2.75 -0.02
CA LEU A 603 -19.55 3.53 0.47
C LEU A 603 -19.93 4.99 0.76
N ASN A 604 -20.77 5.60 -0.09
CA ASN A 604 -21.30 6.94 0.15
C ASN A 604 -22.23 6.97 1.36
N SER A 605 -23.09 5.96 1.53
CA SER A 605 -23.94 5.76 2.72
C SER A 605 -23.09 5.68 4.01
N LEU A 606 -22.00 4.92 3.99
CA LEU A 606 -21.07 4.85 5.12
C LEU A 606 -20.39 6.21 5.41
N CYS A 607 -20.15 7.03 4.41
CA CYS A 607 -19.66 8.41 4.62
C CYS A 607 -20.70 9.26 5.34
N VAL A 608 -21.99 9.16 4.95
CA VAL A 608 -23.11 9.85 5.64
C VAL A 608 -23.24 9.38 7.08
N LEU A 609 -23.20 8.06 7.30
CA LEU A 609 -23.22 7.48 8.65
C LEU A 609 -22.03 7.96 9.49
N MET A 610 -20.85 8.04 8.91
CA MET A 610 -19.67 8.54 9.58
C MET A 610 -19.89 9.97 10.09
N ASP A 611 -20.42 10.85 9.25
CA ASP A 611 -20.68 12.25 9.59
C ASP A 611 -21.76 12.36 10.69
N SER A 612 -22.85 11.60 10.59
CA SER A 612 -23.89 11.57 11.63
C SER A 612 -23.36 11.09 12.99
N ARG A 613 -22.48 10.06 12.97
CA ARG A 613 -21.82 9.60 14.19
C ARG A 613 -20.87 10.66 14.79
N TYR A 614 -20.19 11.46 13.98
CA TYR A 614 -19.40 12.58 14.45
C TYR A 614 -20.24 13.64 15.13
N ASP A 615 -21.43 13.95 14.61
CA ASP A 615 -22.37 14.86 15.24
C ASP A 615 -22.85 14.34 16.60
N LEU A 616 -23.13 13.05 16.71
CA LEU A 616 -23.49 12.41 17.98
C LEU A 616 -22.32 12.43 18.98
N LEU A 617 -21.08 12.15 18.53
CA LEU A 617 -19.88 12.27 19.37
C LEU A 617 -19.71 13.69 19.89
N LYS A 618 -19.92 14.70 19.03
CA LYS A 618 -19.85 16.11 19.39
C LYS A 618 -20.91 16.49 20.42
N LYS A 619 -22.17 16.08 20.23
CA LYS A 619 -23.26 16.30 21.19
C LYS A 619 -22.95 15.63 22.55
N ALA A 620 -22.40 14.42 22.53
CA ALA A 620 -22.03 13.66 23.72
C ALA A 620 -20.72 14.19 24.41
N GLY A 621 -19.97 15.07 23.77
CA GLY A 621 -18.63 15.49 24.22
C GLY A 621 -17.64 14.32 24.31
N ALA A 622 -17.76 13.30 23.44
CA ALA A 622 -16.94 12.10 23.42
C ALA A 622 -15.90 12.20 22.29
N ARG A 623 -14.70 11.67 22.51
CA ARG A 623 -13.59 11.69 21.52
C ARG A 623 -13.61 10.52 20.55
N ASN A 624 -14.24 9.41 20.95
CA ASN A 624 -14.29 8.18 20.17
C ASN A 624 -15.50 7.33 20.59
N ILE A 625 -15.80 6.34 19.76
CA ILE A 625 -16.93 5.41 19.96
C ILE A 625 -16.88 4.69 21.32
N LYS A 626 -15.69 4.32 21.81
CA LYS A 626 -15.56 3.62 23.10
C LYS A 626 -16.00 4.52 24.26
N GLU A 627 -15.55 5.76 24.30
CA GLU A 627 -15.93 6.74 25.30
C GLU A 627 -17.43 7.07 25.19
N TYR A 628 -17.94 7.20 23.96
CA TYR A 628 -19.36 7.44 23.71
C TYR A 628 -20.23 6.29 24.23
N ASN A 629 -19.95 5.06 23.85
CA ASN A 629 -20.69 3.87 24.29
C ASN A 629 -20.59 3.68 25.81
N GLN A 630 -19.46 4.01 26.42
CA GLN A 630 -19.33 3.96 27.87
C GLN A 630 -20.22 5.02 28.56
N LYS A 631 -20.32 6.23 27.99
CA LYS A 631 -21.25 7.27 28.49
C LYS A 631 -22.70 6.84 28.30
N TYR A 632 -23.04 6.23 27.16
CA TYR A 632 -24.38 5.70 26.89
C TYR A 632 -24.78 4.61 27.90
N VAL A 633 -23.96 3.59 28.08
CA VAL A 633 -24.17 2.47 29.02
C VAL A 633 -24.35 2.98 30.44
N ASN A 634 -23.65 4.02 30.84
CA ASN A 634 -23.72 4.61 32.18
C ASN A 634 -24.83 5.68 32.34
N HIS A 635 -25.80 5.75 31.45
CA HIS A 635 -26.93 6.74 31.45
C HIS A 635 -26.43 8.22 31.48
N ARG A 636 -25.26 8.52 30.95
CA ARG A 636 -24.75 9.89 30.92
C ARG A 636 -25.17 10.67 29.65
N LEU A 637 -25.90 10.02 28.75
CA LEU A 637 -26.43 10.64 27.52
C LEU A 637 -27.96 10.61 27.56
N LYS A 638 -28.56 11.69 27.09
CA LYS A 638 -30.04 11.81 27.02
C LYS A 638 -30.55 11.09 25.77
N LEU A 639 -31.42 10.12 25.93
CA LEU A 639 -32.05 9.40 24.82
C LEU A 639 -32.91 10.33 23.94
N THR A 640 -33.44 11.41 24.51
CA THR A 640 -34.25 12.43 23.81
C THR A 640 -33.45 13.19 22.75
N ASP A 641 -32.09 13.22 22.86
CA ASP A 641 -31.23 13.91 21.92
C ASP A 641 -30.78 13.00 20.75
N GLY A 642 -31.43 11.82 20.60
CA GLY A 642 -31.15 10.85 19.53
C GLY A 642 -29.92 9.98 19.78
N HIS A 643 -29.45 9.89 21.03
CA HIS A 643 -28.35 9.02 21.37
C HIS A 643 -28.76 7.55 21.41
N GLU A 644 -28.01 6.70 20.75
CA GLU A 644 -28.15 5.26 20.69
C GLU A 644 -26.79 4.56 20.89
N PHE A 645 -26.82 3.25 21.18
CA PHE A 645 -25.60 2.46 21.23
C PHE A 645 -25.02 2.32 19.82
N MET A 646 -23.76 2.68 19.64
CA MET A 646 -23.08 2.60 18.34
C MET A 646 -22.36 1.25 18.20
N PRO A 647 -22.81 0.34 17.31
CA PRO A 647 -22.02 -0.85 16.97
C PRO A 647 -20.76 -0.48 16.18
N TYR A 648 -19.71 -1.26 16.33
CA TYR A 648 -18.58 -1.22 15.40
C TYR A 648 -19.00 -1.71 14.03
N ILE A 649 -18.50 -1.11 12.96
CA ILE A 649 -18.73 -1.54 11.58
C ILE A 649 -17.40 -1.94 10.96
N VAL A 650 -17.35 -3.15 10.41
CA VAL A 650 -16.17 -3.64 9.68
C VAL A 650 -16.56 -3.89 8.24
N VAL A 651 -15.99 -3.09 7.34
CA VAL A 651 -16.16 -3.20 5.90
C VAL A 651 -15.06 -4.10 5.36
N ILE A 652 -15.42 -5.15 4.62
CA ILE A 652 -14.44 -6.09 4.06
C ILE A 652 -14.68 -6.20 2.55
N ILE A 653 -13.65 -5.87 1.78
CA ILE A 653 -13.63 -5.93 0.31
C ILE A 653 -12.71 -7.07 -0.11
N ASP A 654 -13.25 -8.10 -0.79
CA ASP A 654 -12.45 -9.25 -1.23
C ASP A 654 -11.48 -8.91 -2.36
N GLU A 655 -11.94 -8.20 -3.39
CA GLU A 655 -11.08 -7.83 -4.54
C GLU A 655 -11.23 -6.35 -4.88
N PHE A 656 -10.42 -5.55 -4.22
CA PHE A 656 -10.37 -4.09 -4.43
C PHE A 656 -9.92 -3.71 -5.84
N GLY A 657 -9.05 -4.55 -6.45
CA GLY A 657 -8.55 -4.32 -7.79
C GLY A 657 -9.65 -4.25 -8.85
N ASP A 658 -10.66 -5.12 -8.75
CA ASP A 658 -11.75 -5.15 -9.72
C ASP A 658 -12.64 -3.91 -9.59
N LEU A 659 -12.86 -3.42 -8.38
CA LEU A 659 -13.63 -2.18 -8.14
C LEU A 659 -12.91 -0.93 -8.69
N ILE A 660 -11.62 -0.80 -8.43
CA ILE A 660 -10.82 0.34 -8.93
C ILE A 660 -10.72 0.33 -10.46
N MET A 661 -10.61 -0.84 -11.06
CA MET A 661 -10.53 -0.96 -12.52
C MET A 661 -11.86 -0.61 -13.22
N THR A 662 -13.00 -0.77 -12.52
CA THR A 662 -14.34 -0.54 -13.07
C THR A 662 -14.84 0.87 -12.77
N ALA A 663 -14.84 1.32 -11.51
CA ALA A 663 -15.41 2.59 -11.07
C ALA A 663 -14.34 3.63 -10.65
N GLY A 664 -13.06 3.28 -10.63
CA GLY A 664 -11.96 4.22 -10.45
C GLY A 664 -12.13 5.16 -9.26
N LYS A 665 -12.26 6.46 -9.55
CA LYS A 665 -12.35 7.51 -8.53
C LYS A 665 -13.63 7.47 -7.70
N GLU A 666 -14.73 6.97 -8.23
CA GLU A 666 -16.02 6.90 -7.52
C GLU A 666 -15.93 5.98 -6.30
N VAL A 667 -15.11 4.94 -6.38
CA VAL A 667 -14.82 4.04 -5.26
C VAL A 667 -13.62 4.55 -4.43
N GLU A 668 -12.58 5.10 -5.05
CA GLU A 668 -11.36 5.54 -4.35
C GLU A 668 -11.64 6.69 -3.37
N LEU A 669 -12.47 7.67 -3.76
CA LEU A 669 -12.74 8.85 -2.94
C LEU A 669 -13.46 8.52 -1.61
N PRO A 670 -14.60 7.78 -1.60
CA PRO A 670 -15.25 7.38 -0.35
C PRO A 670 -14.34 6.51 0.53
N ILE A 671 -13.59 5.56 -0.06
CA ILE A 671 -12.65 4.72 0.68
C ILE A 671 -11.57 5.58 1.35
N ALA A 672 -10.99 6.53 0.63
CA ALA A 672 -9.98 7.43 1.19
C ALA A 672 -10.55 8.27 2.34
N ARG A 673 -11.78 8.78 2.20
CA ARG A 673 -12.48 9.55 3.24
C ARG A 673 -12.75 8.72 4.50
N ILE A 674 -13.29 7.52 4.35
CA ILE A 674 -13.52 6.58 5.45
C ILE A 674 -12.18 6.24 6.12
N ALA A 675 -11.14 5.90 5.35
CA ALA A 675 -9.86 5.51 5.89
C ALA A 675 -9.14 6.64 6.65
N GLN A 676 -9.40 7.90 6.31
CA GLN A 676 -8.83 9.06 7.02
C GLN A 676 -9.57 9.39 8.31
N LEU A 677 -10.90 9.29 8.31
CA LEU A 677 -11.73 9.89 9.35
C LEU A 677 -12.49 8.86 10.22
N ALA A 678 -12.82 7.67 9.71
CA ALA A 678 -13.82 6.80 10.34
C ALA A 678 -13.35 6.07 11.62
N ARG A 679 -12.05 6.08 11.94
CA ARG A 679 -11.49 5.41 13.12
C ARG A 679 -12.18 5.82 14.43
N ALA A 680 -12.41 7.11 14.64
CA ALA A 680 -12.99 7.62 15.87
C ALA A 680 -14.46 7.22 16.06
N VAL A 681 -15.18 7.02 14.98
CA VAL A 681 -16.60 6.63 14.96
C VAL A 681 -16.82 5.12 14.83
N GLY A 682 -15.73 4.31 14.89
CA GLY A 682 -15.79 2.85 14.94
C GLY A 682 -16.16 2.18 13.62
N ILE A 683 -15.84 2.80 12.49
CA ILE A 683 -15.92 2.18 11.16
C ILE A 683 -14.51 1.81 10.73
N HIS A 684 -14.30 0.54 10.45
CA HIS A 684 -13.00 -0.04 10.09
C HIS A 684 -13.10 -0.71 8.73
N MET A 685 -12.02 -0.70 7.97
CA MET A 685 -12.01 -1.21 6.61
C MET A 685 -10.86 -2.20 6.39
N ILE A 686 -11.17 -3.32 5.76
CA ILE A 686 -10.22 -4.32 5.30
C ILE A 686 -10.37 -4.41 3.79
N ILE A 687 -9.34 -4.01 3.06
CA ILE A 687 -9.32 -4.13 1.60
C ILE A 687 -8.37 -5.25 1.20
N ALA A 688 -8.85 -6.15 0.36
CA ALA A 688 -8.01 -7.24 -0.13
C ALA A 688 -7.88 -7.19 -1.66
N THR A 689 -6.75 -7.70 -2.19
CA THR A 689 -6.53 -7.80 -3.63
C THR A 689 -5.59 -8.95 -3.98
N GLN A 690 -5.83 -9.58 -5.12
CA GLN A 690 -4.94 -10.56 -5.74
C GLN A 690 -3.98 -9.92 -6.74
N ARG A 691 -4.17 -8.61 -7.05
CA ARG A 691 -3.40 -7.86 -8.05
C ARG A 691 -2.67 -6.68 -7.38
N PRO A 692 -1.55 -6.93 -6.70
CA PRO A 692 -0.82 -5.89 -5.96
C PRO A 692 0.01 -4.97 -6.87
N THR A 693 -0.65 -4.27 -7.79
CA THR A 693 0.00 -3.31 -8.68
C THR A 693 -0.06 -1.88 -8.10
N THR A 694 0.85 -1.02 -8.53
CA THR A 694 0.89 0.38 -8.09
C THR A 694 -0.31 1.21 -8.54
N SER A 695 -1.02 0.77 -9.58
CA SER A 695 -2.29 1.36 -10.04
C SER A 695 -3.47 1.05 -9.11
N ILE A 696 -3.42 -0.06 -8.36
CA ILE A 696 -4.45 -0.48 -7.41
C ILE A 696 -4.05 -0.06 -5.99
N ILE A 697 -2.83 -0.39 -5.56
CA ILE A 697 -2.29 0.00 -4.25
C ILE A 697 -1.55 1.32 -4.40
N THR A 698 -2.31 2.42 -4.48
CA THR A 698 -1.78 3.78 -4.65
C THR A 698 -1.09 4.29 -3.38
N GLY A 699 -0.33 5.39 -3.50
CA GLY A 699 0.28 6.06 -2.35
C GLY A 699 -0.75 6.49 -1.30
N ASN A 700 -1.93 6.96 -1.74
CA ASN A 700 -3.04 7.33 -0.87
C ASN A 700 -3.58 6.15 -0.05
N ILE A 701 -3.77 5.00 -0.69
CA ILE A 701 -4.20 3.77 -0.01
C ILE A 701 -3.16 3.37 1.04
N LYS A 702 -1.87 3.35 0.67
CA LYS A 702 -0.80 2.97 1.61
C LYS A 702 -0.67 3.90 2.82
N ALA A 703 -0.90 5.20 2.63
CA ALA A 703 -0.84 6.18 3.72
C ALA A 703 -1.96 5.98 4.76
N ASN A 704 -3.14 5.56 4.30
CA ASN A 704 -4.34 5.41 5.13
C ASN A 704 -4.56 4.00 5.68
N PHE A 705 -3.85 3.00 5.14
CA PHE A 705 -3.89 1.60 5.59
C PHE A 705 -2.54 1.21 6.24
N PRO A 706 -2.36 1.53 7.53
CA PRO A 706 -1.09 1.28 8.22
C PRO A 706 -0.84 -0.20 8.50
N GLY A 707 -1.89 -0.99 8.73
CA GLY A 707 -1.81 -2.44 8.84
C GLY A 707 -1.76 -3.08 7.45
N ARG A 708 -0.77 -3.94 7.21
CA ARG A 708 -0.63 -4.61 5.91
C ARG A 708 -0.28 -6.07 6.09
N ILE A 709 -0.97 -6.92 5.35
CA ILE A 709 -0.73 -8.35 5.26
C ILE A 709 -0.36 -8.69 3.83
N ALA A 710 0.79 -9.31 3.66
CA ALA A 710 1.19 -9.89 2.38
C ALA A 710 1.31 -11.41 2.51
N PHE A 711 0.44 -12.13 1.85
CA PHE A 711 0.63 -13.53 1.52
C PHE A 711 1.67 -13.67 0.41
N LYS A 712 2.03 -14.90 0.04
CA LYS A 712 2.98 -15.13 -1.04
C LYS A 712 2.55 -14.40 -2.32
N VAL A 713 3.50 -13.66 -2.90
CA VAL A 713 3.37 -13.03 -4.22
C VAL A 713 4.44 -13.57 -5.16
N THR A 714 4.24 -13.38 -6.45
CA THR A 714 5.16 -13.91 -7.47
C THR A 714 6.42 -13.08 -7.59
N SER A 715 6.30 -11.74 -7.47
CA SER A 715 7.38 -10.80 -7.74
C SER A 715 7.84 -10.08 -6.47
N ALA A 716 9.14 -9.80 -6.39
CA ALA A 716 9.70 -8.89 -5.38
C ALA A 716 9.16 -7.46 -5.50
N ILE A 717 8.71 -7.06 -6.70
CA ILE A 717 8.08 -5.76 -6.95
C ILE A 717 6.71 -5.71 -6.27
N ASP A 718 5.92 -6.79 -6.37
CA ASP A 718 4.62 -6.89 -5.72
C ASP A 718 4.77 -6.80 -4.19
N SER A 719 5.79 -7.48 -3.63
CA SER A 719 6.12 -7.37 -2.21
C SER A 719 6.43 -5.92 -1.81
N LYS A 720 7.21 -5.19 -2.61
CA LYS A 720 7.48 -3.76 -2.37
C LYS A 720 6.24 -2.89 -2.51
N THR A 721 5.34 -3.22 -3.42
CA THR A 721 4.08 -2.50 -3.58
C THR A 721 3.20 -2.61 -2.33
N ILE A 722 3.15 -3.78 -1.69
CA ILE A 722 2.34 -4.02 -0.49
C ILE A 722 3.06 -3.50 0.76
N LEU A 723 4.31 -3.96 1.00
CA LEU A 723 5.02 -3.82 2.27
C LEU A 723 6.11 -2.73 2.27
N ASP A 724 6.32 -2.03 1.15
CA ASP A 724 7.46 -1.13 0.91
C ASP A 724 8.84 -1.82 1.02
N ARG A 725 8.86 -3.16 1.09
CA ARG A 725 10.07 -4.00 1.17
C ARG A 725 9.86 -5.37 0.55
N THR A 726 10.95 -6.04 0.21
CA THR A 726 10.95 -7.42 -0.31
C THR A 726 10.70 -8.43 0.81
N GLY A 727 10.33 -9.66 0.45
CA GLY A 727 10.20 -10.80 1.36
C GLY A 727 8.90 -11.59 1.19
N ALA A 728 7.81 -10.99 0.69
CA ALA A 728 6.58 -11.74 0.46
C ALA A 728 6.68 -12.70 -0.74
N ASN A 729 7.59 -12.46 -1.67
CA ASN A 729 7.91 -13.38 -2.76
C ASN A 729 8.66 -14.64 -2.31
N GLN A 730 9.32 -14.57 -1.14
CA GLN A 730 10.10 -15.68 -0.55
C GLN A 730 9.27 -16.54 0.41
N LEU A 731 8.00 -16.23 0.62
CA LEU A 731 7.08 -17.01 1.44
C LEU A 731 6.81 -18.38 0.81
N ILE A 732 6.45 -19.36 1.65
CA ILE A 732 6.14 -20.71 1.19
C ILE A 732 4.79 -20.74 0.44
N GLY A 733 3.83 -19.90 0.84
CA GLY A 733 2.43 -19.95 0.43
C GLY A 733 1.56 -20.73 1.42
N ARG A 734 0.36 -21.14 1.01
CA ARG A 734 -0.57 -21.90 1.87
C ARG A 734 -0.87 -21.23 3.22
N GLY A 735 -1.04 -19.91 3.21
CA GLY A 735 -1.35 -19.13 4.42
C GLY A 735 -0.13 -18.56 5.14
N ASP A 736 1.08 -18.80 4.65
CA ASP A 736 2.27 -18.11 5.13
C ASP A 736 2.24 -16.64 4.71
N MET A 737 2.38 -15.71 5.65
CA MET A 737 2.20 -14.29 5.42
C MET A 737 3.18 -13.44 6.22
N LEU A 738 3.40 -12.23 5.75
CA LEU A 738 4.08 -11.15 6.46
C LEU A 738 3.05 -10.11 6.91
N TYR A 739 3.00 -9.86 8.20
CA TYR A 739 2.23 -8.79 8.78
C TYR A 739 3.12 -7.59 9.07
N LEU A 740 2.76 -6.41 8.59
CA LEU A 740 3.46 -5.15 8.82
C LEU A 740 2.52 -4.15 9.49
N ASN A 741 2.98 -3.60 10.61
CA ASN A 741 2.39 -2.43 11.26
C ASN A 741 3.52 -1.68 11.95
N GLY A 742 4.05 -0.63 11.32
CA GLY A 742 5.26 0.05 11.75
C GLY A 742 6.49 -0.37 10.94
N ASN A 743 7.64 -0.55 11.59
CA ASN A 743 8.91 -0.65 10.87
C ASN A 743 9.31 -2.07 10.46
N GLU A 744 8.83 -3.11 11.13
CA GLU A 744 9.31 -4.48 10.92
C GLU A 744 8.18 -5.47 10.65
N PRO A 745 8.28 -6.27 9.59
CA PRO A 745 7.30 -7.29 9.30
C PRO A 745 7.49 -8.50 10.23
N VAL A 746 6.38 -9.00 10.76
CA VAL A 746 6.31 -10.24 11.50
C VAL A 746 5.83 -11.35 10.57
N ARG A 747 6.55 -12.46 10.50
CA ARG A 747 6.11 -13.64 9.75
C ARG A 747 5.12 -14.45 10.59
N VAL A 748 4.00 -14.78 10.01
CA VAL A 748 2.89 -15.47 10.67
C VAL A 748 2.35 -16.54 9.74
N GLN A 749 2.17 -17.75 10.27
CA GLN A 749 1.38 -18.77 9.58
C GLN A 749 -0.09 -18.53 9.90
N CYS A 750 -0.90 -18.24 8.89
CA CYS A 750 -2.32 -17.95 9.01
C CYS A 750 -3.08 -19.12 9.64
N ALA A 751 -4.05 -18.80 10.50
CA ALA A 751 -5.00 -19.77 11.00
C ALA A 751 -5.85 -20.34 9.86
N PHE A 752 -5.95 -21.65 9.80
CA PHE A 752 -6.76 -22.32 8.80
C PHE A 752 -8.18 -22.55 9.33
N VAL A 753 -9.15 -22.13 8.58
CA VAL A 753 -10.58 -22.42 8.76
C VAL A 753 -11.15 -22.82 7.41
N ASP A 754 -11.79 -23.97 7.38
CA ASP A 754 -12.37 -24.54 6.15
C ASP A 754 -13.80 -24.08 5.94
N THR A 755 -14.29 -24.08 4.70
CA THR A 755 -15.66 -23.66 4.35
C THR A 755 -16.73 -24.42 5.14
N PRO A 756 -16.68 -25.75 5.30
CA PRO A 756 -17.63 -26.49 6.14
C PRO A 756 -17.64 -26.08 7.63
N GLU A 757 -16.52 -25.55 8.15
CA GLU A 757 -16.46 -25.00 9.52
C GLU A 757 -17.24 -23.70 9.60
N ILE A 758 -17.05 -22.82 8.60
CA ILE A 758 -17.74 -21.53 8.50
C ILE A 758 -19.26 -21.76 8.35
N GLU A 759 -19.67 -22.74 7.54
CA GLU A 759 -21.08 -23.11 7.38
C GLU A 759 -21.72 -23.52 8.71
N ARG A 760 -21.05 -24.37 9.49
CA ARG A 760 -21.53 -24.79 10.82
C ARG A 760 -21.64 -23.61 11.80
N ILE A 761 -20.67 -22.69 11.76
CA ILE A 761 -20.66 -21.48 12.58
C ILE A 761 -21.86 -20.59 12.19
N ASN A 762 -22.06 -20.37 10.90
CA ASN A 762 -23.11 -19.51 10.38
C ASN A 762 -24.50 -20.10 10.67
N GLU A 763 -24.65 -21.43 10.53
CA GLU A 763 -25.88 -22.13 10.90
C GLU A 763 -26.17 -22.00 12.41
N TYR A 764 -25.15 -22.18 13.25
CA TYR A 764 -25.30 -21.98 14.70
C TYR A 764 -25.74 -20.55 15.04
N ILE A 765 -25.11 -19.52 14.43
CA ILE A 765 -25.46 -18.11 14.65
C ILE A 765 -26.87 -17.81 14.14
N CYS A 766 -27.24 -18.32 12.98
CA CYS A 766 -28.60 -18.13 12.40
C CYS A 766 -29.68 -18.59 13.34
N ASN A 767 -29.47 -19.70 14.05
CA ASN A 767 -30.42 -20.29 15.00
C ASN A 767 -30.46 -19.59 16.36
N GLN A 768 -29.59 -18.60 16.62
CA GLN A 768 -29.57 -17.83 17.86
C GLN A 768 -30.55 -16.65 17.84
N PRO A 769 -31.05 -16.17 19.03
CA PRO A 769 -31.81 -14.94 19.08
C PRO A 769 -30.94 -13.76 18.61
N GLY A 770 -31.53 -12.87 17.83
CA GLY A 770 -30.83 -11.70 17.28
C GLY A 770 -31.74 -10.88 16.37
N PRO A 771 -31.24 -9.81 15.77
CA PRO A 771 -32.00 -8.99 14.82
C PRO A 771 -32.59 -9.84 13.69
N ILE A 772 -33.77 -9.45 13.23
CA ILE A 772 -34.56 -10.14 12.17
C ILE A 772 -34.13 -9.59 10.80
N GLU A 773 -33.73 -8.31 10.76
CA GLU A 773 -33.33 -7.59 9.57
C GLU A 773 -31.88 -7.08 9.71
N PRO A 774 -31.16 -6.88 8.61
CA PRO A 774 -29.86 -6.23 8.63
C PRO A 774 -29.96 -4.82 9.24
N MET A 775 -28.86 -4.29 9.77
CA MET A 775 -28.80 -2.90 10.18
C MET A 775 -28.92 -2.00 8.95
N GLU A 776 -29.91 -1.11 8.95
CA GLU A 776 -30.07 -0.14 7.87
C GLU A 776 -28.97 0.93 7.92
N LEU A 777 -28.37 1.18 6.76
CA LEU A 777 -27.47 2.30 6.54
C LEU A 777 -28.27 3.49 6.00
N PRO A 778 -27.89 4.74 6.30
CA PRO A 778 -28.59 5.91 5.78
C PRO A 778 -28.51 5.97 4.26
N GLU A 779 -29.55 6.43 3.62
CA GLU A 779 -29.49 6.68 2.18
C GLU A 779 -28.44 7.73 1.86
N PRO A 780 -27.52 7.47 0.91
CA PRO A 780 -26.61 8.51 0.44
C PRO A 780 -27.45 9.61 -0.20
N ALA A 781 -27.15 10.87 0.10
CA ALA A 781 -27.69 11.97 -0.67
C ALA A 781 -27.32 11.71 -2.14
N SER A 782 -28.30 11.42 -2.97
CA SER A 782 -28.09 11.18 -4.39
C SER A 782 -27.39 12.39 -4.99
N GLU A 783 -26.13 12.24 -5.44
CA GLU A 783 -25.46 13.25 -6.30
C GLU A 783 -26.15 13.33 -7.67
N ASP A 784 -26.89 12.30 -8.04
CA ASP A 784 -27.88 12.28 -9.11
C ASP A 784 -29.26 12.63 -8.54
N GLY A 785 -29.46 13.90 -8.30
CA GLY A 785 -30.81 14.45 -8.25
C GLY A 785 -31.47 14.39 -9.62
N GLY A 786 -31.51 13.21 -10.22
CA GLY A 786 -32.43 12.88 -11.28
C GLY A 786 -33.81 12.70 -10.66
N ILE A 787 -34.54 13.79 -10.52
CA ILE A 787 -35.96 13.78 -10.17
C ILE A 787 -36.71 13.14 -11.35
N GLY A 788 -36.78 11.80 -11.33
CA GLY A 788 -37.77 11.04 -12.06
C GLY A 788 -38.89 10.72 -11.10
N GLY A 789 -39.79 11.64 -10.88
CA GLY A 789 -40.98 11.39 -10.04
C GLY A 789 -41.63 12.70 -9.61
N ASN A 790 -42.83 12.95 -10.03
CA ASN A 790 -43.76 14.00 -9.63
C ASN A 790 -43.65 14.41 -8.14
N GLY A 791 -42.68 15.26 -7.83
CA GLY A 791 -42.49 15.78 -6.48
C GLY A 791 -42.53 17.30 -6.49
N SER A 792 -43.48 17.89 -5.79
CA SER A 792 -43.60 19.32 -5.52
C SER A 792 -42.25 19.89 -5.06
N VAL A 793 -41.84 21.00 -5.65
CA VAL A 793 -40.69 21.79 -5.27
C VAL A 793 -40.81 22.16 -3.80
N ASP A 794 -39.91 21.69 -2.94
CA ASP A 794 -39.89 22.11 -1.54
C ASP A 794 -39.33 23.54 -1.48
N ALA A 795 -40.24 24.49 -1.33
CA ALA A 795 -39.97 25.91 -1.28
C ALA A 795 -39.02 26.33 -0.16
N ARG A 796 -38.68 25.42 0.77
CA ARG A 796 -37.77 25.66 1.90
C ARG A 796 -36.28 25.43 1.56
N ASN A 797 -35.98 24.85 0.39
CA ASN A 797 -34.63 24.41 0.05
C ASN A 797 -34.14 24.91 -1.33
N LEU A 798 -34.61 26.07 -1.78
CA LEU A 798 -34.22 26.69 -3.04
C LEU A 798 -32.81 27.31 -2.94
N ASP A 799 -32.04 27.22 -4.02
CA ASP A 799 -30.72 27.91 -4.10
C ASP A 799 -30.96 29.43 -3.97
N PRO A 800 -30.08 30.16 -3.24
CA PRO A 800 -30.19 31.63 -3.10
C PRO A 800 -30.30 32.38 -4.42
N TYR A 801 -29.78 31.85 -5.52
CA TYR A 801 -29.85 32.44 -6.86
C TYR A 801 -31.06 31.97 -7.68
N PHE A 802 -32.00 31.21 -7.11
CA PHE A 802 -33.11 30.61 -7.84
C PHE A 802 -33.98 31.68 -8.54
N GLU A 803 -34.40 32.69 -7.80
CA GLU A 803 -35.27 33.77 -8.35
C GLU A 803 -34.54 34.59 -9.41
N GLU A 804 -33.28 34.95 -9.13
CA GLU A 804 -32.48 35.72 -10.10
C GLU A 804 -32.16 34.90 -11.35
N ALA A 805 -31.97 33.61 -11.24
CA ALA A 805 -31.74 32.70 -12.36
C ALA A 805 -33.03 32.51 -13.17
N ALA A 806 -34.17 32.38 -12.53
CA ALA A 806 -35.48 32.30 -13.15
C ALA A 806 -35.75 33.56 -14.02
N HIS A 807 -35.55 34.77 -13.46
CA HIS A 807 -35.66 36.01 -14.20
C HIS A 807 -34.68 36.07 -15.38
N ALA A 808 -33.43 35.64 -15.18
CA ALA A 808 -32.41 35.65 -16.22
C ALA A 808 -32.77 34.75 -17.42
N ILE A 809 -33.33 33.56 -17.13
CA ILE A 809 -33.73 32.59 -18.16
C ILE A 809 -34.97 33.06 -18.91
N VAL A 810 -35.98 33.57 -18.23
CA VAL A 810 -37.21 34.05 -18.84
C VAL A 810 -36.92 35.30 -19.72
N LEU A 811 -36.10 36.23 -19.22
CA LEU A 811 -35.70 37.40 -20.02
C LEU A 811 -34.85 37.05 -21.25
N SER A 812 -33.96 36.05 -21.13
CA SER A 812 -33.11 35.66 -22.28
C SER A 812 -33.74 34.62 -23.18
N GLN A 813 -34.85 34.00 -22.80
CA GLN A 813 -35.51 32.87 -23.50
C GLN A 813 -34.52 31.74 -23.83
N GLN A 814 -33.54 31.54 -22.98
CA GLN A 814 -32.48 30.52 -23.13
C GLN A 814 -32.25 29.72 -21.82
N GLY A 815 -32.73 28.51 -21.74
CA GLY A 815 -32.49 27.56 -20.64
C GLY A 815 -31.11 26.92 -20.73
N SER A 816 -30.03 27.72 -20.60
CA SER A 816 -28.65 27.22 -20.75
C SER A 816 -27.90 27.20 -19.41
N THR A 817 -27.49 26.00 -18.96
CA THR A 817 -26.64 25.81 -17.77
C THR A 817 -25.35 26.63 -17.84
N SER A 818 -24.73 26.75 -19.03
CA SER A 818 -23.50 27.50 -19.21
C SER A 818 -23.73 29.02 -19.13
N MET A 819 -24.93 29.52 -19.46
CA MET A 819 -25.31 30.92 -19.28
C MET A 819 -25.45 31.24 -17.79
N ILE A 820 -26.11 30.39 -17.02
CA ILE A 820 -26.25 30.51 -15.56
C ILE A 820 -24.87 30.49 -14.87
N GLN A 821 -24.01 29.51 -15.22
CA GLN A 821 -22.65 29.41 -14.72
C GLN A 821 -21.86 30.72 -14.91
N ARG A 822 -21.90 31.31 -16.09
CA ARG A 822 -21.17 32.55 -16.41
C ARG A 822 -21.78 33.79 -15.75
N ARG A 823 -23.10 33.88 -15.69
CA ARG A 823 -23.79 35.07 -15.15
C ARG A 823 -23.64 35.18 -13.65
N PHE A 824 -23.73 34.06 -12.94
CA PHE A 824 -23.65 34.01 -11.46
C PHE A 824 -22.25 33.61 -10.94
N SER A 825 -21.27 33.35 -11.84
CA SER A 825 -19.91 32.92 -11.49
C SER A 825 -19.87 31.70 -10.56
N ILE A 826 -20.76 30.72 -10.77
CA ILE A 826 -20.93 29.49 -9.97
C ILE A 826 -20.33 28.29 -10.71
N GLY A 827 -19.99 27.22 -9.96
CA GLY A 827 -19.48 25.98 -10.54
C GLY A 827 -20.55 25.25 -11.39
N TYR A 828 -20.09 24.44 -12.36
CA TYR A 828 -20.98 23.70 -13.28
C TYR A 828 -22.05 22.87 -12.56
N ASN A 829 -21.67 22.14 -11.51
CA ASN A 829 -22.58 21.30 -10.73
C ASN A 829 -23.66 22.12 -9.98
N ARG A 830 -23.32 23.31 -9.50
CA ARG A 830 -24.30 24.19 -8.85
C ARG A 830 -25.24 24.80 -9.87
N ALA A 831 -24.73 25.19 -11.06
CA ALA A 831 -25.53 25.67 -12.15
C ALA A 831 -26.48 24.57 -12.69
N GLY A 832 -26.04 23.31 -12.72
CA GLY A 832 -26.86 22.15 -13.06
C GLY A 832 -28.04 22.00 -12.08
N ARG A 833 -27.76 21.93 -10.79
CA ARG A 833 -28.81 21.84 -9.75
C ARG A 833 -29.81 23.00 -9.79
N LEU A 834 -29.34 24.20 -10.07
CA LEU A 834 -30.20 25.35 -10.21
C LEU A 834 -31.14 25.22 -11.41
N MET A 835 -30.65 24.68 -12.52
CA MET A 835 -31.45 24.37 -13.71
C MET A 835 -32.48 23.27 -13.45
N ASP A 836 -32.14 22.28 -12.60
CA ASP A 836 -33.06 21.19 -12.22
C ASP A 836 -34.16 21.70 -11.29
N GLN A 837 -33.85 22.64 -10.39
CA GLN A 837 -34.85 23.33 -9.56
C GLN A 837 -35.80 24.17 -10.42
N LEU A 838 -35.30 24.83 -11.48
CA LEU A 838 -36.10 25.61 -12.43
C LEU A 838 -36.99 24.71 -13.30
N GLU A 839 -36.55 23.48 -13.62
CA GLU A 839 -37.35 22.46 -14.31
C GLU A 839 -38.48 21.97 -13.39
N ALA A 840 -38.14 21.62 -12.15
CA ALA A 840 -39.11 21.16 -11.18
C ALA A 840 -40.16 22.24 -10.84
N ALA A 841 -39.80 23.52 -10.91
CA ALA A 841 -40.71 24.65 -10.77
C ALA A 841 -41.54 24.92 -12.04
N GLY A 842 -41.29 24.21 -13.14
CA GLY A 842 -42.04 24.42 -14.40
C GLY A 842 -41.63 25.68 -15.19
N ILE A 843 -40.45 26.24 -14.93
CA ILE A 843 -39.92 27.42 -15.64
C ILE A 843 -39.21 27.03 -16.93
N VAL A 844 -38.49 25.89 -16.89
CA VAL A 844 -37.84 25.33 -18.06
C VAL A 844 -38.29 23.90 -18.31
N GLY A 845 -38.20 23.41 -19.53
CA GLY A 845 -38.49 22.04 -19.90
C GLY A 845 -37.37 21.06 -19.57
N ALA A 846 -37.63 19.76 -19.81
CA ALA A 846 -36.70 18.66 -19.52
C ALA A 846 -35.37 18.79 -20.29
N ALA A 847 -34.31 18.25 -19.71
CA ALA A 847 -32.97 18.23 -20.31
C ALA A 847 -32.93 17.45 -21.61
N GLN A 848 -32.49 18.06 -22.72
CA GLN A 848 -32.34 17.46 -24.06
C GLN A 848 -30.85 17.27 -24.41
N GLY A 849 -30.11 16.55 -23.61
CA GLY A 849 -28.67 16.33 -23.78
C GLY A 849 -27.86 17.62 -23.66
N SER A 850 -27.01 17.94 -24.64
CA SER A 850 -26.16 19.15 -24.61
C SER A 850 -26.86 20.42 -25.12
N LYS A 851 -28.11 20.37 -25.53
CA LYS A 851 -28.88 21.54 -26.05
C LYS A 851 -29.43 22.35 -24.87
N PRO A 852 -29.59 23.70 -25.01
CA PRO A 852 -30.31 24.50 -24.04
C PRO A 852 -31.73 23.96 -23.85
N ARG A 853 -32.23 23.95 -22.59
CA ARG A 853 -33.60 23.56 -22.28
C ARG A 853 -34.60 24.58 -22.81
N GLU A 854 -35.76 24.15 -23.19
CA GLU A 854 -36.84 25.02 -23.63
C GLU A 854 -37.38 25.84 -22.43
N VAL A 855 -37.63 27.12 -22.62
CA VAL A 855 -38.23 28.00 -21.59
C VAL A 855 -39.73 27.95 -21.76
N LEU A 856 -40.43 27.47 -20.69
CA LEU A 856 -41.88 27.25 -20.73
C LEU A 856 -42.69 28.51 -20.44
N LEU A 857 -42.10 29.52 -19.80
CA LEU A 857 -42.71 30.78 -19.47
C LEU A 857 -42.29 31.85 -20.52
N GLN A 858 -43.30 32.55 -21.09
CA GLN A 858 -43.03 33.56 -22.12
C GLN A 858 -42.85 34.97 -21.57
N ASP A 859 -43.48 35.27 -20.43
CA ASP A 859 -43.54 36.59 -19.84
C ASP A 859 -43.09 36.64 -18.38
N GLU A 860 -42.50 37.77 -17.98
CA GLU A 860 -42.07 38.04 -16.61
C GLU A 860 -43.24 38.08 -15.61
N ASN A 861 -44.46 38.46 -16.10
CA ASN A 861 -45.68 38.42 -15.29
C ASN A 861 -46.13 37.01 -14.86
N GLN A 862 -45.94 36.02 -15.78
CA GLN A 862 -46.21 34.61 -15.51
C GLN A 862 -45.23 34.09 -14.51
N LEU A 863 -43.94 34.48 -14.62
CA LEU A 863 -42.90 34.13 -13.66
C LEU A 863 -43.22 34.66 -12.26
N ASN A 864 -43.56 35.94 -12.13
CA ASN A 864 -43.88 36.58 -10.84
C ASN A 864 -45.07 35.91 -10.18
N THR A 865 -46.11 35.52 -10.96
CA THR A 865 -47.27 34.78 -10.44
C THR A 865 -46.85 33.42 -9.90
N LEU A 866 -45.97 32.68 -10.61
CA LEU A 866 -45.45 31.38 -10.20
C LEU A 866 -44.60 31.47 -8.92
N LEU A 867 -43.67 32.49 -8.88
CA LEU A 867 -42.85 32.74 -7.69
C LEU A 867 -43.68 33.10 -6.46
N MET A 868 -44.78 33.85 -6.60
CA MET A 868 -45.71 34.13 -5.50
C MET A 868 -46.45 32.88 -5.04
N GLN A 869 -46.78 31.95 -5.95
CA GLN A 869 -47.39 30.65 -5.60
C GLN A 869 -46.42 29.77 -4.84
N LEU A 870 -45.16 29.71 -5.27
CA LEU A 870 -44.09 28.93 -4.62
C LEU A 870 -43.73 29.48 -3.23
N ARG A 871 -43.82 30.80 -2.99
CA ARG A 871 -43.61 31.40 -1.67
C ARG A 871 -44.77 31.12 -0.68
N ASN A 872 -45.97 30.86 -1.19
CA ASN A 872 -47.18 30.64 -0.38
C ASN A 872 -47.46 29.15 -0.16
N SER A 873 -46.79 28.24 -0.83
CA SER A 873 -46.83 26.79 -0.63
C SER A 873 -45.76 26.35 0.37
#